data_d3b4462372f1d13abfadfed54fd65679
#
_entry.id   d3b4462372f1d13abfadfed54fd65679
#
_cell.length_a   1.000
_cell.length_b   1.000
_cell.length_c   1.000
_cell.angle_alpha   90.00
_cell.angle_beta   90.00
_cell.angle_gamma   90.00
#
_symmetry.space_group_name_H-M   'P 1'
#
loop_
_entity.id
_entity.type
_entity.pdbx_description
1 polymer ?
#
loop_
_entity_poly.entity_id
_entity_poly.type
_entity_poly.pdbx_seq_one_letter_code
_entity_poly.pdbx_strand_id
1 'polypeptide(L)'
;MSLLLEPSKEQIKEEKLYQQMGVSDDEFALIESILGRLPNYTEIGIFSVMWSEHCSYKNSKPILRKFPTSGERVLQGPGEGAGIVDIGDNQAVVFKIESHNHPSAIEPYQGAATGVGGIIRDVFSMGARPIAVLNSLRFGELTSPRVKYLFEEVVAGIAGYGNCIGIPTVGGEVQFDSSYEGNPLVNAMCVGLINHEDIKKGQAKGVGNTVMYVGAKTGRDGIHGATFASEEMSDASEEKRSAVQVGDPFMEKLLLEACLEVIQCDALVGIQDMGAAGLTSSSAEMASKAGSGIEMNLDLIPQRETGMTAYEMMLSESQERMLLVIERGREQEIIDIFDKYDLEAVSVGRVTDDKLLRLTHKGEVVCELPVDALAEEAPVYHKPSQEPAYYREFLETDVPAPQIDDANETLKALLQQPTIASKEWVYDQYDYMVRTNTVVAPGSDAGVLRIRGTKKALAMTTDCNARYLYLDPEVGGKIAVAEAARNIVCSGAEPLAVTDNLNFGNPEKPEIFWQIEKAADGISEACNVLSTPVIGGNVSLYNESNGTAIYPTPVIGMVGLIEDTAHITTQYFKQAGDLVYVIGETKPEFAGSELQKMTEGRIYGKAPQIDLDVEQARQKALLEAIKQGFVQSAHDVSEGGFGVAIAESVMTTENLGANVTVEGEAALLFSESQSRFVVSVKKEHQAAFEAAVQDAVHIGEVTADGLLSIQNQDGQQLIHAQTKELERAWKGAIPCLLKSKA
;
A
#
# COMPACT_ATOMS: atom_id res chain seq x y z
N MET A 1 -26.75 35.62 5.55
CA MET A 1 -26.35 34.27 5.95
C MET A 1 -26.44 34.20 7.46
N SER A 2 -27.39 33.44 8.01
CA SER A 2 -27.44 33.25 9.46
C SER A 2 -26.19 32.52 9.88
N LEU A 3 -25.44 33.06 10.83
CA LEU A 3 -24.45 32.31 11.60
C LEU A 3 -25.21 31.11 12.17
N LEU A 4 -24.93 29.92 11.66
CA LEU A 4 -25.37 28.68 12.27
C LEU A 4 -24.69 28.68 13.64
N LEU A 5 -25.46 28.94 14.71
CA LEU A 5 -24.99 28.83 16.08
C LEU A 5 -24.64 27.35 16.32
N GLU A 6 -23.42 27.12 16.77
CA GLU A 6 -23.00 25.76 17.18
C GLU A 6 -23.97 25.23 18.25
N PRO A 7 -24.32 23.93 18.25
CA PRO A 7 -25.18 23.34 19.27
C PRO A 7 -24.58 23.51 20.66
N SER A 8 -25.44 23.74 21.66
CA SER A 8 -24.99 23.78 23.03
C SER A 8 -24.54 22.39 23.53
N LYS A 9 -23.78 22.34 24.61
CA LYS A 9 -23.35 21.08 25.25
C LYS A 9 -24.52 20.19 25.65
N GLU A 10 -25.60 20.80 26.12
CA GLU A 10 -26.84 20.12 26.51
C GLU A 10 -27.56 19.55 25.28
N GLN A 11 -27.65 20.31 24.17
CA GLN A 11 -28.25 19.85 22.92
C GLN A 11 -27.45 18.67 22.35
N ILE A 12 -26.10 18.72 22.36
CA ILE A 12 -25.26 17.63 21.91
C ILE A 12 -25.62 16.32 22.63
N LYS A 13 -25.79 16.37 23.94
CA LYS A 13 -26.17 15.22 24.79
C LYS A 13 -27.60 14.76 24.57
N GLU A 14 -28.59 15.69 24.65
CA GLU A 14 -30.02 15.38 24.61
C GLU A 14 -30.47 14.89 23.23
N GLU A 15 -29.98 15.50 22.17
CA GLU A 15 -30.28 15.14 20.77
C GLU A 15 -29.33 14.08 20.21
N LYS A 16 -28.34 13.61 21.00
CA LYS A 16 -27.32 12.63 20.62
C LYS A 16 -26.58 12.99 19.34
N LEU A 17 -26.24 14.27 19.13
CA LEU A 17 -25.58 14.73 17.93
C LEU A 17 -24.19 14.06 17.70
N TYR A 18 -23.55 13.61 18.77
CA TYR A 18 -22.31 12.87 18.74
C TYR A 18 -22.41 11.54 17.95
N GLN A 19 -23.61 10.92 17.92
CA GLN A 19 -23.82 9.70 17.14
C GLN A 19 -23.71 9.96 15.63
N GLN A 20 -24.12 11.15 15.17
CA GLN A 20 -23.95 11.57 13.77
C GLN A 20 -22.48 11.81 13.39
N MET A 21 -21.61 11.97 14.39
CA MET A 21 -20.17 12.09 14.25
C MET A 21 -19.43 10.74 14.41
N GLY A 22 -20.16 9.61 14.56
CA GLY A 22 -19.56 8.29 14.73
C GLY A 22 -19.13 7.94 16.17
N VAL A 23 -19.54 8.71 17.18
CA VAL A 23 -19.25 8.43 18.59
C VAL A 23 -20.40 7.64 19.20
N SER A 24 -20.12 6.51 19.85
CA SER A 24 -21.13 5.69 20.54
C SER A 24 -21.57 6.29 21.87
N ASP A 25 -22.70 5.80 22.43
CA ASP A 25 -23.19 6.22 23.75
C ASP A 25 -22.13 5.93 24.83
N ASP A 26 -21.46 4.80 24.77
CA ASP A 26 -20.42 4.42 25.74
C ASP A 26 -19.17 5.29 25.61
N GLU A 27 -18.75 5.59 24.37
CA GLU A 27 -17.65 6.52 24.11
C GLU A 27 -17.98 7.93 24.60
N PHE A 28 -19.21 8.42 24.38
CA PHE A 28 -19.61 9.71 24.87
C PHE A 28 -19.60 9.78 26.42
N ALA A 29 -20.09 8.74 27.10
CA ALA A 29 -20.02 8.63 28.54
C ALA A 29 -18.57 8.60 29.06
N LEU A 30 -17.68 7.93 28.35
CA LEU A 30 -16.24 7.92 28.66
C LEU A 30 -15.63 9.31 28.51
N ILE A 31 -15.94 10.04 27.43
CA ILE A 31 -15.47 11.41 27.19
C ILE A 31 -15.95 12.34 28.34
N GLU A 32 -17.25 12.27 28.73
CA GLU A 32 -17.77 13.03 29.86
C GLU A 32 -17.02 12.72 31.15
N SER A 33 -16.68 11.46 31.38
CA SER A 33 -15.89 11.01 32.56
C SER A 33 -14.47 11.57 32.55
N ILE A 34 -13.80 11.52 31.40
CA ILE A 34 -12.43 12.03 31.22
C ILE A 34 -12.36 13.53 31.45
N LEU A 35 -13.33 14.27 30.90
CA LEU A 35 -13.37 15.73 31.02
C LEU A 35 -13.92 16.22 32.36
N GLY A 36 -14.69 15.40 33.09
CA GLY A 36 -15.44 15.82 34.27
C GLY A 36 -16.53 16.87 33.98
N ARG A 37 -16.88 17.05 32.71
CA ARG A 37 -17.86 17.99 32.17
C ARG A 37 -18.33 17.55 30.79
N LEU A 38 -19.42 18.15 30.33
CA LEU A 38 -19.86 17.95 28.93
C LEU A 38 -18.87 18.58 27.94
N PRO A 39 -18.55 17.90 26.85
CA PRO A 39 -17.77 18.46 25.75
C PRO A 39 -18.58 19.51 24.98
N ASN A 40 -17.94 20.53 24.45
CA ASN A 40 -18.56 21.44 23.48
C ASN A 40 -18.49 20.84 22.06
N TYR A 41 -19.01 21.57 21.05
CA TYR A 41 -19.11 21.08 19.67
C TYR A 41 -17.77 20.81 19.02
N THR A 42 -16.81 21.69 19.24
CA THR A 42 -15.41 21.52 18.74
C THR A 42 -14.74 20.32 19.43
N GLU A 43 -14.88 20.19 20.74
CA GLU A 43 -14.27 19.11 21.51
C GLU A 43 -14.82 17.73 21.14
N ILE A 44 -16.14 17.59 20.97
CA ILE A 44 -16.71 16.31 20.54
C ILE A 44 -16.33 15.97 19.11
N GLY A 45 -16.20 16.98 18.21
CA GLY A 45 -15.66 16.78 16.86
C GLY A 45 -14.23 16.27 16.87
N ILE A 46 -13.37 16.83 17.72
CA ILE A 46 -11.98 16.38 17.89
C ILE A 46 -11.94 14.92 18.36
N PHE A 47 -12.71 14.56 19.40
CA PHE A 47 -12.79 13.16 19.83
C PHE A 47 -13.32 12.23 18.72
N SER A 48 -14.30 12.66 17.95
CA SER A 48 -14.93 11.84 16.92
C SER A 48 -13.93 11.41 15.84
N VAL A 49 -13.06 12.30 15.38
CA VAL A 49 -12.04 11.96 14.39
C VAL A 49 -10.85 11.20 15.00
N MET A 50 -10.39 11.60 16.19
CA MET A 50 -9.28 10.92 16.86
C MET A 50 -9.63 9.50 17.33
N TRP A 51 -10.91 9.24 17.71
CA TRP A 51 -11.39 7.93 18.11
C TRP A 51 -12.06 7.15 16.97
N SER A 52 -11.99 7.65 15.74
CA SER A 52 -12.36 6.86 14.56
C SER A 52 -11.44 5.63 14.43
N GLU A 53 -11.89 4.57 13.77
CA GLU A 53 -11.01 3.41 13.49
C GLU A 53 -9.77 3.83 12.71
N HIS A 54 -9.94 4.73 11.76
CA HIS A 54 -8.86 5.19 10.87
C HIS A 54 -7.71 5.86 11.64
N CYS A 55 -8.01 6.68 12.68
CA CYS A 55 -6.96 7.36 13.47
C CYS A 55 -6.49 6.55 14.68
N SER A 56 -7.39 5.88 15.39
CA SER A 56 -7.06 5.22 16.68
C SER A 56 -6.72 3.75 16.56
N TYR A 57 -7.11 3.10 15.44
CA TYR A 57 -7.04 1.65 15.29
C TYR A 57 -7.74 0.90 16.44
N LYS A 58 -8.86 1.45 16.94
CA LYS A 58 -9.54 0.96 18.15
C LYS A 58 -9.97 -0.50 18.09
N ASN A 59 -10.29 -1.02 16.90
CA ASN A 59 -10.65 -2.42 16.69
C ASN A 59 -9.46 -3.28 16.28
N SER A 60 -8.50 -2.73 15.53
CA SER A 60 -7.38 -3.46 14.92
C SER A 60 -6.11 -3.47 15.76
N LYS A 61 -5.91 -2.54 16.68
CA LYS A 61 -4.69 -2.45 17.54
C LYS A 61 -4.29 -3.75 18.23
N PRO A 62 -5.20 -4.60 18.77
CA PRO A 62 -4.84 -5.90 19.32
C PRO A 62 -4.26 -6.87 18.29
N ILE A 63 -4.71 -6.77 17.04
CA ILE A 63 -4.23 -7.59 15.92
C ILE A 63 -2.84 -7.14 15.47
N LEU A 64 -2.65 -5.82 15.29
CA LEU A 64 -1.38 -5.24 14.85
C LEU A 64 -0.20 -5.57 15.79
N ARG A 65 -0.49 -5.75 17.09
CA ARG A 65 0.51 -6.15 18.09
C ARG A 65 1.08 -7.56 17.88
N LYS A 66 0.49 -8.37 17.00
CA LYS A 66 1.00 -9.71 16.66
C LYS A 66 2.18 -9.65 15.68
N PHE A 67 2.35 -8.58 14.93
CA PHE A 67 3.38 -8.46 13.92
C PHE A 67 4.78 -8.34 14.53
N PRO A 68 5.80 -8.99 13.95
CA PRO A 68 7.19 -8.71 14.28
C PRO A 68 7.58 -7.33 13.76
N THR A 69 7.97 -6.42 14.64
CA THR A 69 8.24 -5.01 14.30
C THR A 69 9.70 -4.60 14.51
N SER A 70 10.56 -5.52 14.90
CA SER A 70 11.97 -5.28 15.18
C SER A 70 12.87 -6.21 14.37
N GLY A 71 14.07 -5.73 14.07
CA GLY A 71 15.09 -6.47 13.34
C GLY A 71 16.41 -5.71 13.37
N GLU A 72 17.50 -6.39 12.99
CA GLU A 72 18.86 -5.81 13.05
C GLU A 72 18.99 -4.49 12.26
N ARG A 73 18.29 -4.40 11.12
CA ARG A 73 18.32 -3.23 10.23
C ARG A 73 17.23 -2.19 10.53
N VAL A 74 16.29 -2.46 11.43
CA VAL A 74 15.17 -1.54 11.72
C VAL A 74 15.64 -0.38 12.59
N LEU A 75 15.64 0.83 12.05
CA LEU A 75 15.96 2.06 12.76
C LEU A 75 14.72 2.74 13.36
N GLN A 76 13.58 2.59 12.68
CA GLN A 76 12.27 3.04 13.14
C GLN A 76 11.20 2.02 12.72
N GLY A 77 10.51 1.45 13.68
CA GLY A 77 9.33 0.64 13.50
C GLY A 77 8.04 1.48 13.50
N PRO A 78 6.85 0.85 13.68
CA PRO A 78 5.57 1.55 13.72
C PRO A 78 5.50 2.63 14.82
N GLY A 79 4.68 3.67 14.60
CA GLY A 79 4.43 4.76 15.57
C GLY A 79 4.89 6.15 15.11
N GLU A 80 5.55 6.26 13.97
CA GLU A 80 5.87 7.52 13.28
C GLU A 80 5.26 7.53 11.88
N GLY A 81 5.46 8.59 11.10
CA GLY A 81 4.91 8.74 9.75
C GLY A 81 5.23 7.56 8.83
N ALA A 82 6.48 7.05 8.86
CA ALA A 82 6.89 5.88 8.10
C ALA A 82 7.98 5.09 8.83
N GLY A 83 8.18 3.82 8.46
CA GLY A 83 9.25 2.97 8.96
C GLY A 83 10.58 3.25 8.27
N ILE A 84 11.70 2.94 8.94
CA ILE A 84 13.06 3.20 8.46
C ILE A 84 13.92 1.96 8.63
N VAL A 85 14.61 1.55 7.55
CA VAL A 85 15.50 0.39 7.52
C VAL A 85 16.88 0.79 7.02
N ASP A 86 17.91 0.39 7.76
CA ASP A 86 19.31 0.62 7.42
C ASP A 86 19.72 -0.17 6.15
N ILE A 87 20.39 0.51 5.23
CA ILE A 87 20.98 -0.08 4.03
C ILE A 87 22.50 0.05 3.96
N GLY A 88 23.13 0.40 5.08
CA GLY A 88 24.58 0.60 5.19
C GLY A 88 25.06 1.94 4.63
N ASP A 89 26.36 2.23 4.81
CA ASP A 89 27.01 3.48 4.35
C ASP A 89 26.34 4.76 4.87
N ASN A 90 25.83 4.74 6.11
CA ASN A 90 25.08 5.85 6.73
C ASN A 90 23.79 6.22 6.00
N GLN A 91 23.23 5.30 5.20
CA GLN A 91 21.99 5.48 4.47
C GLN A 91 20.90 4.54 4.98
N ALA A 92 19.66 4.97 4.87
CA ALA A 92 18.49 4.18 5.17
C ALA A 92 17.39 4.39 4.13
N VAL A 93 16.51 3.41 3.99
CA VAL A 93 15.27 3.50 3.19
C VAL A 93 14.10 3.73 4.12
N VAL A 94 13.23 4.66 3.73
CA VAL A 94 11.99 5.01 4.45
C VAL A 94 10.83 4.66 3.56
N PHE A 95 9.85 3.88 4.06
CA PHE A 95 8.70 3.55 3.24
C PHE A 95 7.45 3.22 4.06
N LYS A 96 6.30 3.48 3.46
CA LYS A 96 4.97 3.17 3.98
C LYS A 96 3.98 3.01 2.84
N ILE A 97 2.96 2.19 3.05
CA ILE A 97 1.75 2.09 2.21
C ILE A 97 0.55 2.57 2.99
N GLU A 98 -0.39 3.24 2.31
CA GLU A 98 -1.63 3.73 2.90
C GLU A 98 -2.81 3.64 1.93
N SER A 99 -4.02 3.48 2.48
CA SER A 99 -5.26 3.37 1.71
C SER A 99 -5.93 4.73 1.53
N HIS A 100 -6.54 4.91 0.35
CA HIS A 100 -7.43 6.03 0.05
C HIS A 100 -8.70 5.55 -0.70
N ASN A 101 -9.31 4.47 -0.18
CA ASN A 101 -10.38 3.72 -0.82
C ASN A 101 -11.68 4.50 -0.94
N HIS A 102 -12.28 4.89 0.19
CA HIS A 102 -13.58 5.57 0.25
C HIS A 102 -13.60 6.88 -0.54
N PRO A 103 -12.61 7.78 -0.40
CA PRO A 103 -12.55 8.98 -1.23
C PRO A 103 -12.50 8.68 -2.73
N SER A 104 -11.75 7.65 -3.14
CA SER A 104 -11.60 7.26 -4.55
C SER A 104 -12.88 6.63 -5.12
N ALA A 105 -13.74 6.04 -4.30
CA ALA A 105 -15.03 5.54 -4.76
C ALA A 105 -16.01 6.64 -5.15
N ILE A 106 -15.86 7.85 -4.56
CA ILE A 106 -16.75 9.00 -4.77
C ILE A 106 -16.17 9.97 -5.82
N GLU A 107 -14.93 10.40 -5.62
CA GLU A 107 -14.19 11.32 -6.49
C GLU A 107 -12.86 10.65 -6.89
N PRO A 108 -12.87 9.75 -7.88
CA PRO A 108 -11.75 8.84 -8.12
C PRO A 108 -10.45 9.57 -8.46
N TYR A 109 -10.49 10.65 -9.23
CA TYR A 109 -9.31 11.45 -9.53
C TYR A 109 -8.71 12.08 -8.26
N GLN A 110 -9.50 12.85 -7.53
CA GLN A 110 -9.03 13.55 -6.33
C GLN A 110 -8.71 12.60 -5.19
N GLY A 111 -9.53 11.54 -5.00
CA GLY A 111 -9.28 10.51 -4.00
C GLY A 111 -7.94 9.80 -4.22
N ALA A 112 -7.63 9.42 -5.45
CA ALA A 112 -6.37 8.78 -5.77
C ALA A 112 -5.18 9.76 -5.71
N ALA A 113 -5.35 10.98 -6.21
CA ALA A 113 -4.33 12.03 -6.19
C ALA A 113 -3.90 12.36 -4.75
N THR A 114 -4.87 12.56 -3.85
CA THR A 114 -4.59 12.88 -2.44
C THR A 114 -4.04 11.71 -1.65
N GLY A 115 -4.35 10.46 -2.04
CA GLY A 115 -3.68 9.27 -1.52
C GLY A 115 -2.18 9.27 -1.82
N VAL A 116 -1.80 9.61 -3.06
CA VAL A 116 -0.39 9.75 -3.45
C VAL A 116 0.28 10.90 -2.68
N GLY A 117 -0.38 12.06 -2.56
CA GLY A 117 0.15 13.20 -1.80
C GLY A 117 0.38 12.87 -0.33
N GLY A 118 -0.61 12.28 0.34
CA GLY A 118 -0.53 11.91 1.76
C GLY A 118 0.64 10.99 2.07
N ILE A 119 0.82 9.93 1.28
CA ILE A 119 1.91 8.99 1.52
C ILE A 119 3.30 9.58 1.24
N ILE A 120 3.39 10.54 0.32
CA ILE A 120 4.63 11.28 0.06
C ILE A 120 4.99 12.16 1.27
N ARG A 121 4.00 12.86 1.88
CA ARG A 121 4.20 13.68 3.08
C ARG A 121 4.67 12.86 4.26
N ASP A 122 4.10 11.67 4.50
CA ASP A 122 4.55 10.76 5.53
C ASP A 122 6.05 10.46 5.41
N VAL A 123 6.52 10.18 4.19
CA VAL A 123 7.92 9.83 3.95
C VAL A 123 8.84 11.03 4.15
N PHE A 124 8.51 12.22 3.63
CA PHE A 124 9.41 13.36 3.82
C PHE A 124 9.32 13.99 5.21
N SER A 125 8.23 13.78 5.97
CA SER A 125 8.15 14.18 7.38
C SER A 125 9.20 13.48 8.25
N MET A 126 9.63 12.27 7.85
CA MET A 126 10.70 11.52 8.50
C MET A 126 12.10 12.06 8.19
N GLY A 127 12.22 13.00 7.26
CA GLY A 127 13.48 13.55 6.76
C GLY A 127 13.98 12.95 5.46
N ALA A 128 13.25 11.99 4.91
CA ALA A 128 13.64 11.29 3.69
C ALA A 128 13.24 12.04 2.43
N ARG A 129 14.08 11.97 1.40
CA ARG A 129 13.69 12.39 0.05
C ARG A 129 12.91 11.26 -0.63
N PRO A 130 11.64 11.45 -0.98
CA PRO A 130 10.89 10.48 -1.77
C PRO A 130 11.58 10.21 -3.12
N ILE A 131 11.73 8.95 -3.47
CA ILE A 131 12.42 8.50 -4.69
C ILE A 131 11.55 7.63 -5.59
N ALA A 132 10.49 7.03 -5.07
CA ALA A 132 9.58 6.18 -5.83
C ALA A 132 8.18 6.14 -5.21
N VAL A 133 7.19 5.92 -6.06
CA VAL A 133 5.80 5.62 -5.70
C VAL A 133 5.39 4.31 -6.38
N LEU A 134 4.60 3.52 -5.70
CA LEU A 134 3.92 2.33 -6.19
C LEU A 134 2.46 2.37 -5.75
N ASN A 135 1.60 1.57 -6.41
CA ASN A 135 0.20 1.48 -6.03
C ASN A 135 -0.28 0.03 -6.03
N SER A 136 -1.21 -0.30 -5.15
CA SER A 136 -2.02 -1.50 -5.28
C SER A 136 -3.46 -1.09 -5.52
N LEU A 137 -3.99 -1.44 -6.68
CA LEU A 137 -5.30 -1.02 -7.16
C LEU A 137 -6.21 -2.23 -7.36
N ARG A 138 -7.45 -2.13 -6.87
CA ARG A 138 -8.48 -3.16 -7.04
C ARG A 138 -9.75 -2.53 -7.57
N PHE A 139 -10.33 -3.14 -8.59
CA PHE A 139 -11.58 -2.69 -9.21
C PHE A 139 -12.51 -3.88 -9.45
N GLY A 140 -13.79 -3.60 -9.62
CA GLY A 140 -14.76 -4.56 -10.17
C GLY A 140 -14.41 -4.99 -11.60
N GLU A 141 -15.31 -5.72 -12.23
CA GLU A 141 -15.10 -6.21 -13.60
C GLU A 141 -15.14 -5.04 -14.62
N LEU A 142 -14.17 -4.97 -15.55
CA LEU A 142 -14.07 -3.93 -16.59
C LEU A 142 -15.18 -3.98 -17.65
N THR A 143 -16.26 -4.69 -17.39
CA THR A 143 -17.47 -4.71 -18.21
C THR A 143 -18.46 -3.62 -17.81
N SER A 144 -18.42 -3.16 -16.56
CA SER A 144 -19.29 -2.13 -16.01
C SER A 144 -18.81 -0.72 -16.42
N PRO A 145 -19.69 0.19 -16.92
CA PRO A 145 -19.33 1.56 -17.23
C PRO A 145 -18.80 2.33 -16.00
N ARG A 146 -19.37 2.05 -14.81
CA ARG A 146 -18.91 2.68 -13.55
C ARG A 146 -17.49 2.25 -13.21
N VAL A 147 -17.19 0.96 -13.33
CA VAL A 147 -15.84 0.42 -13.06
C VAL A 147 -14.81 1.01 -14.03
N LYS A 148 -15.15 1.11 -15.33
CA LYS A 148 -14.27 1.76 -16.32
C LYS A 148 -13.94 3.20 -15.94
N TYR A 149 -14.96 3.97 -15.57
CA TYR A 149 -14.80 5.34 -15.12
C TYR A 149 -13.91 5.44 -13.87
N LEU A 150 -14.18 4.62 -12.85
CA LEU A 150 -13.36 4.59 -11.63
C LEU A 150 -11.89 4.25 -11.94
N PHE A 151 -11.66 3.24 -12.77
CA PHE A 151 -10.33 2.81 -13.16
C PHE A 151 -9.56 3.90 -13.93
N GLU A 152 -10.18 4.51 -14.95
CA GLU A 152 -9.56 5.58 -15.75
C GLU A 152 -9.23 6.79 -14.90
N GLU A 153 -10.14 7.26 -14.06
CA GLU A 153 -9.96 8.45 -13.23
C GLU A 153 -8.98 8.24 -12.06
N VAL A 154 -8.97 7.05 -11.44
CA VAL A 154 -7.98 6.71 -10.40
C VAL A 154 -6.57 6.73 -10.99
N VAL A 155 -6.36 6.08 -12.13
CA VAL A 155 -5.05 6.08 -12.81
C VAL A 155 -4.65 7.48 -13.24
N ALA A 156 -5.58 8.28 -13.74
CA ALA A 156 -5.34 9.68 -14.10
C ALA A 156 -4.98 10.54 -12.88
N GLY A 157 -5.62 10.33 -11.73
CA GLY A 157 -5.32 11.02 -10.48
C GLY A 157 -3.92 10.71 -9.95
N ILE A 158 -3.54 9.44 -9.94
CA ILE A 158 -2.19 8.99 -9.57
C ILE A 158 -1.14 9.61 -10.51
N ALA A 159 -1.38 9.52 -11.83
CA ALA A 159 -0.49 10.11 -12.83
C ALA A 159 -0.36 11.61 -12.68
N GLY A 160 -1.48 12.32 -12.54
CA GLY A 160 -1.52 13.77 -12.39
C GLY A 160 -0.70 14.25 -11.20
N TYR A 161 -0.84 13.59 -10.06
CA TYR A 161 -0.11 13.96 -8.85
C TYR A 161 1.38 13.58 -8.93
N GLY A 162 1.68 12.31 -9.20
CA GLY A 162 3.05 11.79 -9.24
C GLY A 162 3.92 12.45 -10.31
N ASN A 163 3.38 12.66 -11.51
CA ASN A 163 4.10 13.29 -12.61
C ASN A 163 4.41 14.77 -12.31
N CYS A 164 3.45 15.51 -11.74
CA CYS A 164 3.63 16.92 -11.42
C CYS A 164 4.65 17.14 -10.30
N ILE A 165 4.59 16.34 -9.22
CA ILE A 165 5.56 16.44 -8.12
C ILE A 165 6.96 15.96 -8.53
N GLY A 166 7.06 15.17 -9.59
CA GLY A 166 8.33 14.68 -10.15
C GLY A 166 8.95 13.55 -9.32
N ILE A 167 8.12 12.62 -8.85
CA ILE A 167 8.54 11.36 -8.22
C ILE A 167 8.10 10.22 -9.13
N PRO A 168 9.01 9.30 -9.53
CA PRO A 168 8.65 8.24 -10.48
C PRO A 168 7.70 7.23 -9.84
N THR A 169 6.63 6.87 -10.58
CA THR A 169 5.76 5.73 -10.24
C THR A 169 6.31 4.49 -10.95
N VAL A 170 6.94 3.59 -10.20
CA VAL A 170 7.85 2.58 -10.75
C VAL A 170 7.31 1.16 -10.73
N GLY A 171 6.12 0.95 -10.20
CA GLY A 171 5.54 -0.38 -10.09
C GLY A 171 4.20 -0.35 -9.40
N GLY A 172 3.79 -1.51 -8.92
CA GLY A 172 2.53 -1.76 -8.27
C GLY A 172 1.75 -2.84 -8.99
N GLU A 173 0.57 -3.16 -8.45
CA GLU A 173 -0.34 -4.15 -9.01
C GLU A 173 -1.71 -3.55 -9.32
N VAL A 174 -2.40 -4.14 -10.28
CA VAL A 174 -3.78 -3.81 -10.60
C VAL A 174 -4.54 -5.10 -10.82
N GLN A 175 -5.58 -5.34 -10.02
CA GLN A 175 -6.40 -6.54 -10.11
C GLN A 175 -7.89 -6.19 -10.28
N PHE A 176 -8.63 -7.14 -10.83
CA PHE A 176 -10.04 -7.00 -11.14
C PHE A 176 -10.82 -8.20 -10.64
N ASP A 177 -11.82 -7.93 -9.80
CA ASP A 177 -12.70 -8.96 -9.26
C ASP A 177 -14.05 -8.35 -8.88
N SER A 178 -15.13 -9.10 -9.08
CA SER A 178 -16.50 -8.64 -8.77
C SER A 178 -16.69 -8.25 -7.30
N SER A 179 -15.86 -8.74 -6.39
CA SER A 179 -15.89 -8.37 -4.96
C SER A 179 -15.60 -6.88 -4.71
N TYR A 180 -14.97 -6.19 -5.67
CA TYR A 180 -14.65 -4.75 -5.58
C TYR A 180 -15.61 -3.86 -6.39
N GLU A 181 -16.72 -4.38 -6.90
CA GLU A 181 -17.62 -3.67 -7.83
C GLU A 181 -18.10 -2.31 -7.31
N GLY A 182 -18.47 -2.20 -6.05
CA GLY A 182 -18.96 -0.97 -5.42
C GLY A 182 -17.96 -0.29 -4.50
N ASN A 183 -16.79 -0.90 -4.27
CA ASN A 183 -15.77 -0.43 -3.33
C ASN A 183 -14.36 -0.69 -3.89
N PRO A 184 -13.88 0.14 -4.80
CA PRO A 184 -12.52 0.01 -5.31
C PRO A 184 -11.50 0.22 -4.20
N LEU A 185 -10.35 -0.44 -4.30
CA LEU A 185 -9.23 -0.19 -3.40
C LEU A 185 -8.15 0.61 -4.12
N VAL A 186 -7.71 1.67 -3.46
CA VAL A 186 -6.61 2.54 -3.91
C VAL A 186 -5.62 2.64 -2.78
N ASN A 187 -4.52 1.90 -2.90
CA ASN A 187 -3.45 1.91 -1.92
C ASN A 187 -2.19 2.49 -2.56
N ALA A 188 -1.61 3.50 -1.93
CA ALA A 188 -0.41 4.17 -2.42
C ALA A 188 0.77 3.89 -1.48
N MET A 189 1.91 3.50 -2.04
CA MET A 189 3.17 3.28 -1.34
C MET A 189 4.20 4.31 -1.80
N CYS A 190 4.93 4.88 -0.86
CA CYS A 190 6.06 5.76 -1.15
C CYS A 190 7.33 5.21 -0.51
N VAL A 191 8.43 5.33 -1.25
CA VAL A 191 9.77 4.96 -0.83
C VAL A 191 10.67 6.19 -0.89
N GLY A 192 11.41 6.45 0.19
CA GLY A 192 12.35 7.55 0.30
C GLY A 192 13.74 7.08 0.71
N LEU A 193 14.74 7.91 0.46
CA LEU A 193 16.13 7.70 0.85
C LEU A 193 16.55 8.78 1.86
N ILE A 194 17.27 8.38 2.91
CA ILE A 194 17.68 9.27 3.99
C ILE A 194 19.10 8.90 4.48
N ASN A 195 19.84 9.90 4.98
CA ASN A 195 21.02 9.63 5.81
C ASN A 195 20.61 9.56 7.29
N HIS A 196 21.33 8.81 8.09
CA HIS A 196 20.97 8.59 9.50
C HIS A 196 20.84 9.89 10.30
N GLU A 197 21.70 10.90 10.05
CA GLU A 197 21.67 12.20 10.72
C GLU A 197 20.43 13.05 10.40
N ASP A 198 19.75 12.76 9.29
CA ASP A 198 18.60 13.53 8.83
C ASP A 198 17.26 13.02 9.40
N ILE A 199 17.27 11.89 10.14
CA ILE A 199 16.06 11.29 10.70
C ILE A 199 15.38 12.25 11.67
N LYS A 200 14.11 12.56 11.41
CA LYS A 200 13.25 13.41 12.24
C LYS A 200 12.07 12.61 12.80
N LYS A 201 11.44 13.18 13.84
CA LYS A 201 10.27 12.58 14.49
C LYS A 201 9.20 13.62 14.76
N GLY A 202 7.94 13.18 14.76
CA GLY A 202 6.79 14.01 15.08
C GLY A 202 6.62 14.20 16.59
N GLN A 203 7.45 15.05 17.23
CA GLN A 203 7.44 15.25 18.68
C GLN A 203 7.46 16.73 19.05
N ALA A 204 6.52 17.15 19.92
CA ALA A 204 6.46 18.51 20.46
C ALA A 204 7.29 18.64 21.74
N LYS A 205 8.63 18.63 21.60
CA LYS A 205 9.57 18.73 22.71
C LYS A 205 9.95 20.18 23.03
N GLY A 206 10.28 20.42 24.32
CA GLY A 206 10.81 21.69 24.79
C GLY A 206 9.74 22.72 25.09
N VAL A 207 9.36 22.84 26.38
CA VAL A 207 8.37 23.82 26.83
C VAL A 207 8.77 25.23 26.41
N GLY A 208 7.81 25.94 25.78
CA GLY A 208 8.03 27.26 25.21
C GLY A 208 8.52 27.28 23.77
N ASN A 209 8.87 26.15 23.17
CA ASN A 209 9.16 26.05 21.75
C ASN A 209 7.95 26.41 20.90
N THR A 210 8.20 27.03 19.75
CA THR A 210 7.16 27.57 18.90
C THR A 210 6.55 26.48 18.03
N VAL A 211 5.22 26.45 17.98
CA VAL A 211 4.45 25.61 17.03
C VAL A 211 4.15 26.44 15.79
N MET A 212 4.58 25.96 14.64
CA MET A 212 4.41 26.65 13.35
C MET A 212 3.56 25.81 12.40
N TYR A 213 2.62 26.48 11.76
CA TYR A 213 1.84 25.97 10.63
C TYR A 213 2.52 26.37 9.35
N VAL A 214 2.74 25.44 8.42
CA VAL A 214 3.37 25.70 7.13
C VAL A 214 2.64 25.04 5.96
N GLY A 215 2.73 25.64 4.76
CA GLY A 215 2.17 25.12 3.53
C GLY A 215 0.89 25.80 3.09
N ALA A 216 -0.06 25.04 2.53
CA ALA A 216 -1.31 25.54 1.98
C ALA A 216 -2.25 26.12 3.06
N LYS A 217 -3.16 26.99 2.65
CA LYS A 217 -4.19 27.55 3.53
C LYS A 217 -5.28 26.53 3.82
N THR A 218 -5.79 26.51 5.05
CA THR A 218 -6.89 25.65 5.48
C THR A 218 -8.22 26.04 4.81
N GLY A 219 -8.88 25.08 4.20
CA GLY A 219 -10.21 25.20 3.62
C GLY A 219 -11.23 24.30 4.31
N ARG A 220 -12.47 24.23 3.76
CA ARG A 220 -13.55 23.35 4.27
C ARG A 220 -13.58 21.96 3.61
N ASP A 221 -12.52 21.55 3.01
CA ASP A 221 -12.37 20.22 2.40
C ASP A 221 -11.91 19.18 3.40
N GLY A 222 -12.39 17.95 3.24
CA GLY A 222 -12.04 16.79 4.06
C GLY A 222 -12.59 16.80 5.50
N ILE A 223 -13.50 17.70 5.87
CA ILE A 223 -14.10 17.69 7.21
C ILE A 223 -14.84 16.37 7.41
N HIS A 224 -14.46 15.64 8.48
CA HIS A 224 -14.90 14.28 8.75
C HIS A 224 -14.39 13.20 7.75
N GLY A 225 -13.33 13.44 7.01
CA GLY A 225 -12.74 12.44 6.11
C GLY A 225 -12.37 11.14 6.83
N ALA A 226 -11.71 11.23 7.97
CA ALA A 226 -11.33 10.07 8.79
C ALA A 226 -12.57 9.31 9.35
N THR A 227 -13.65 10.01 9.70
CA THR A 227 -14.90 9.39 10.12
C THR A 227 -15.56 8.67 8.94
N PHE A 228 -15.61 9.31 7.77
CA PHE A 228 -16.15 8.73 6.55
C PHE A 228 -15.39 7.48 6.13
N ALA A 229 -14.08 7.45 6.28
CA ALA A 229 -13.24 6.27 6.02
C ALA A 229 -13.54 5.10 6.98
N SER A 230 -14.32 5.31 8.03
CA SER A 230 -14.73 4.32 9.02
C SER A 230 -16.22 3.95 8.93
N GLU A 231 -16.86 4.17 7.79
CA GLU A 231 -18.27 3.85 7.53
C GLU A 231 -18.42 2.96 6.28
N GLU A 232 -19.50 2.15 6.22
CA GLU A 232 -19.83 1.36 5.03
C GLU A 232 -20.31 2.26 3.88
N MET A 233 -19.98 1.87 2.64
CA MET A 233 -20.42 2.56 1.43
C MET A 233 -21.87 2.23 1.09
N SER A 234 -22.63 3.24 0.66
CA SER A 234 -24.01 3.12 0.19
C SER A 234 -24.28 4.10 -0.95
N ASP A 235 -25.42 3.97 -1.59
CA ASP A 235 -25.86 4.90 -2.66
C ASP A 235 -25.95 6.36 -2.15
N ALA A 236 -26.17 6.58 -0.86
CA ALA A 236 -26.17 7.91 -0.23
C ALA A 236 -24.75 8.48 0.00
N SER A 237 -23.71 7.67 -0.15
CA SER A 237 -22.33 8.14 0.09
C SER A 237 -21.86 9.18 -0.94
N GLU A 238 -22.48 9.25 -2.12
CA GLU A 238 -22.20 10.32 -3.11
C GLU A 238 -22.54 11.73 -2.58
N GLU A 239 -23.42 11.85 -1.58
CA GLU A 239 -23.73 13.13 -0.92
C GLU A 239 -22.58 13.66 -0.06
N LYS A 240 -21.59 12.77 0.28
CA LYS A 240 -20.43 13.08 1.12
C LYS A 240 -19.21 13.62 0.36
N ARG A 241 -19.39 14.17 -0.83
CA ARG A 241 -18.32 14.76 -1.66
C ARG A 241 -17.46 15.78 -0.92
N SER A 242 -18.03 16.52 0.02
CA SER A 242 -17.29 17.51 0.84
C SER A 242 -16.29 16.88 1.82
N ALA A 243 -16.40 15.58 2.08
CA ALA A 243 -15.42 14.83 2.88
C ALA A 243 -14.20 14.39 2.05
N VAL A 244 -14.21 14.57 0.72
CA VAL A 244 -13.06 14.29 -0.14
C VAL A 244 -12.15 15.51 -0.20
N GLN A 245 -10.86 15.27 -0.03
CA GLN A 245 -9.82 16.29 -0.13
C GLN A 245 -9.56 16.65 -1.60
N VAL A 246 -8.95 17.83 -1.81
CA VAL A 246 -8.48 18.29 -3.12
C VAL A 246 -6.97 18.50 -3.04
N GLY A 247 -6.21 17.84 -3.90
CA GLY A 247 -4.76 17.91 -3.91
C GLY A 247 -4.20 18.92 -4.92
N ASP A 248 -3.10 19.58 -4.55
CA ASP A 248 -2.29 20.44 -5.40
C ASP A 248 -0.83 19.92 -5.44
N PRO A 249 -0.47 19.07 -6.42
CA PRO A 249 0.86 18.49 -6.49
C PRO A 249 1.97 19.51 -6.73
N PHE A 250 1.67 20.67 -7.31
CA PHE A 250 2.64 21.74 -7.45
C PHE A 250 2.96 22.38 -6.09
N MET A 251 1.93 22.67 -5.30
CA MET A 251 2.09 23.15 -3.94
C MET A 251 2.87 22.15 -3.08
N GLU A 252 2.54 20.87 -3.19
CA GLU A 252 3.27 19.82 -2.45
C GLU A 252 4.73 19.70 -2.88
N LYS A 253 5.03 19.90 -4.17
CA LYS A 253 6.42 19.96 -4.64
C LYS A 253 7.20 21.06 -3.96
N LEU A 254 6.65 22.24 -3.82
CA LEU A 254 7.28 23.36 -3.14
C LEU A 254 7.44 23.06 -1.64
N LEU A 255 6.38 22.52 -1.01
CA LEU A 255 6.38 22.13 0.40
C LEU A 255 7.46 21.07 0.70
N LEU A 256 7.57 20.06 -0.16
CA LEU A 256 8.59 19.00 -0.04
C LEU A 256 10.00 19.59 -0.05
N GLU A 257 10.32 20.46 -1.00
CA GLU A 257 11.66 21.05 -1.08
C GLU A 257 11.95 21.98 0.11
N ALA A 258 10.96 22.79 0.53
CA ALA A 258 11.08 23.63 1.72
C ALA A 258 11.30 22.79 3.00
N CYS A 259 10.52 21.73 3.20
CA CYS A 259 10.67 20.83 4.36
C CYS A 259 12.02 20.12 4.37
N LEU A 260 12.51 19.63 3.24
CA LEU A 260 13.83 19.01 3.16
C LEU A 260 14.97 20.00 3.46
N GLU A 261 14.80 21.29 3.16
CA GLU A 261 15.73 22.34 3.57
C GLU A 261 15.64 22.61 5.08
N VAL A 262 14.43 22.69 5.65
CA VAL A 262 14.20 22.86 7.09
C VAL A 262 14.76 21.70 7.91
N ILE A 263 14.70 20.47 7.40
CA ILE A 263 15.25 19.27 8.04
C ILE A 263 16.76 19.39 8.30
N GLN A 264 17.48 20.12 7.47
CA GLN A 264 18.89 20.41 7.65
C GLN A 264 19.15 21.53 8.69
N CYS A 265 18.09 22.23 9.12
CA CYS A 265 18.19 23.28 10.11
C CYS A 265 18.12 22.69 11.53
N ASP A 266 19.08 23.01 12.40
CA ASP A 266 19.10 22.55 13.78
C ASP A 266 18.07 23.25 14.69
N ALA A 267 17.37 24.27 14.18
CA ALA A 267 16.20 24.87 14.81
C ALA A 267 14.97 23.95 14.82
N LEU A 268 14.89 22.96 13.91
CA LEU A 268 13.77 22.04 13.85
C LEU A 268 13.83 21.00 14.97
N VAL A 269 12.82 21.00 15.83
CA VAL A 269 12.66 20.06 16.94
C VAL A 269 11.78 18.88 16.56
N GLY A 270 10.68 19.11 15.82
CA GLY A 270 9.77 18.09 15.37
C GLY A 270 8.98 18.55 14.15
N ILE A 271 8.55 17.57 13.35
CA ILE A 271 7.77 17.78 12.13
C ILE A 271 6.79 16.63 11.94
N GLN A 272 5.55 16.97 11.58
CA GLN A 272 4.52 16.00 11.24
C GLN A 272 3.62 16.56 10.14
N ASP A 273 3.14 15.69 9.25
CA ASP A 273 2.15 16.09 8.24
C ASP A 273 0.76 16.31 8.86
N MET A 274 -0.08 17.04 8.16
CA MET A 274 -1.49 17.19 8.47
C MET A 274 -2.29 16.30 7.50
N GLY A 275 -2.23 14.99 7.72
CA GLY A 275 -2.96 13.98 6.96
C GLY A 275 -4.39 13.81 7.46
N ALA A 276 -4.78 12.59 7.81
CA ALA A 276 -6.07 12.29 8.40
C ALA A 276 -6.30 13.11 9.70
N ALA A 277 -7.49 13.65 9.87
CA ALA A 277 -7.87 14.58 10.94
C ALA A 277 -7.02 15.88 11.00
N GLY A 278 -6.18 16.15 10.03
CA GLY A 278 -5.52 17.43 9.78
C GLY A 278 -4.74 17.99 10.97
N LEU A 279 -5.08 19.23 11.40
CA LEU A 279 -4.43 19.90 12.51
C LEU A 279 -4.68 19.22 13.86
N THR A 280 -5.81 18.50 13.98
CA THR A 280 -6.17 17.78 15.21
C THR A 280 -5.19 16.64 15.48
N SER A 281 -4.99 15.73 14.54
CA SER A 281 -4.09 14.58 14.72
C SER A 281 -2.64 15.04 14.89
N SER A 282 -2.13 15.92 14.02
CA SER A 282 -0.74 16.38 14.09
C SER A 282 -0.42 17.02 15.44
N SER A 283 -1.27 17.91 15.96
CA SER A 283 -1.02 18.57 17.24
C SER A 283 -1.15 17.64 18.44
N ALA A 284 -2.19 16.82 18.49
CA ALA A 284 -2.43 15.89 19.60
C ALA A 284 -1.36 14.81 19.69
N GLU A 285 -0.99 14.20 18.57
CA GLU A 285 0.00 13.13 18.52
C GLU A 285 1.41 13.63 18.85
N MET A 286 1.85 14.75 18.26
CA MET A 286 3.16 15.33 18.57
C MET A 286 3.30 15.66 20.05
N ALA A 287 2.25 16.18 20.68
CA ALA A 287 2.24 16.51 22.10
C ALA A 287 2.23 15.24 22.97
N SER A 288 1.36 14.27 22.67
CA SER A 288 1.27 13.01 23.43
C SER A 288 2.59 12.22 23.37
N LYS A 289 3.19 12.04 22.19
CA LYS A 289 4.50 11.38 22.00
C LYS A 289 5.64 12.04 22.78
N ALA A 290 5.57 13.35 22.99
CA ALA A 290 6.56 14.10 23.76
C ALA A 290 6.25 14.17 25.26
N GLY A 291 5.06 13.77 25.70
CA GLY A 291 4.58 13.96 27.06
C GLY A 291 4.37 15.43 27.44
N SER A 292 4.07 16.28 26.46
CA SER A 292 3.86 17.73 26.57
C SER A 292 2.42 18.11 26.25
N GLY A 293 2.10 19.40 26.25
CA GLY A 293 0.87 19.96 25.70
C GLY A 293 1.19 20.95 24.58
N ILE A 294 0.15 21.39 23.90
CA ILE A 294 0.21 22.44 22.87
C ILE A 294 -0.90 23.45 23.11
N GLU A 295 -0.53 24.71 23.06
CA GLU A 295 -1.47 25.84 23.04
C GLU A 295 -1.41 26.55 21.69
N MET A 296 -2.55 26.68 21.00
CA MET A 296 -2.63 27.35 19.70
C MET A 296 -3.70 28.43 19.68
N ASN A 297 -3.42 29.51 18.94
CA ASN A 297 -4.39 30.53 18.60
C ASN A 297 -4.87 30.33 17.16
N LEU A 298 -6.12 29.86 17.00
CA LEU A 298 -6.71 29.55 15.72
C LEU A 298 -6.95 30.79 14.82
N ASP A 299 -6.95 31.99 15.40
CA ASP A 299 -7.06 33.25 14.64
C ASP A 299 -5.83 33.48 13.74
N LEU A 300 -4.72 32.80 14.03
CA LEU A 300 -3.47 32.85 13.28
C LEU A 300 -3.37 31.80 12.16
N ILE A 301 -4.25 30.83 12.12
CA ILE A 301 -4.26 29.77 11.09
C ILE A 301 -4.58 30.41 9.74
N PRO A 302 -3.74 30.24 8.72
CA PRO A 302 -4.02 30.70 7.36
C PRO A 302 -5.28 30.03 6.80
N GLN A 303 -6.27 30.81 6.40
CA GLN A 303 -7.56 30.31 5.91
C GLN A 303 -7.73 30.65 4.42
N ARG A 304 -8.18 29.67 3.64
CA ARG A 304 -8.58 29.88 2.24
C ARG A 304 -9.95 30.54 2.15
N GLU A 305 -10.79 30.29 3.12
CA GLU A 305 -12.15 30.78 3.20
C GLU A 305 -12.36 31.62 4.46
N THR A 306 -13.13 32.71 4.35
CA THR A 306 -13.41 33.57 5.49
C THR A 306 -14.46 33.00 6.44
N GLY A 307 -14.31 33.27 7.73
CA GLY A 307 -15.30 32.96 8.76
C GLY A 307 -15.37 31.48 9.10
N MET A 308 -14.27 30.76 9.00
CA MET A 308 -14.19 29.39 9.50
C MET A 308 -14.33 29.34 11.02
N THR A 309 -15.06 28.35 11.51
CA THR A 309 -15.20 28.07 12.94
C THR A 309 -13.98 27.29 13.46
N ALA A 310 -13.81 27.23 14.78
CA ALA A 310 -12.78 26.40 15.40
C ALA A 310 -12.94 24.91 15.01
N TYR A 311 -14.18 24.44 14.97
CA TYR A 311 -14.53 23.10 14.50
C TYR A 311 -14.04 22.83 13.07
N GLU A 312 -14.39 23.71 12.13
CA GLU A 312 -13.99 23.58 10.73
C GLU A 312 -12.45 23.63 10.54
N MET A 313 -11.75 24.50 11.27
CA MET A 313 -10.28 24.62 11.18
C MET A 313 -9.57 23.39 11.72
N MET A 314 -10.04 22.81 12.80
CA MET A 314 -9.41 21.64 13.43
C MET A 314 -9.66 20.35 12.67
N LEU A 315 -10.88 20.17 12.10
CA LEU A 315 -11.27 18.93 11.42
C LEU A 315 -11.04 18.96 9.91
N SER A 316 -10.61 20.07 9.35
CA SER A 316 -10.25 20.16 7.94
C SER A 316 -9.06 19.26 7.63
N GLU A 317 -9.17 18.49 6.55
CA GLU A 317 -8.07 17.67 6.00
C GLU A 317 -7.52 18.24 4.69
N SER A 318 -7.54 19.59 4.54
CA SER A 318 -6.88 20.25 3.41
C SER A 318 -5.45 19.73 3.29
N GLN A 319 -5.05 19.42 2.08
CA GLN A 319 -3.76 18.81 1.77
C GLN A 319 -2.61 19.84 1.83
N GLU A 320 -1.39 19.38 1.63
CA GLU A 320 -0.17 20.18 1.48
C GLU A 320 0.12 21.08 2.70
N ARG A 321 -0.09 20.54 3.92
CA ARG A 321 0.13 21.25 5.18
C ARG A 321 0.99 20.42 6.12
N MET A 322 1.90 21.09 6.86
CA MET A 322 2.74 20.46 7.89
C MET A 322 2.67 21.25 9.18
N LEU A 323 2.86 20.56 10.32
CA LEU A 323 3.04 21.16 11.64
C LEU A 323 4.48 20.96 12.09
N LEU A 324 5.15 22.06 12.46
CA LEU A 324 6.52 22.09 12.91
C LEU A 324 6.60 22.55 14.35
N VAL A 325 7.56 22.00 15.09
CA VAL A 325 7.98 22.54 16.39
C VAL A 325 9.41 23.05 16.24
N ILE A 326 9.58 24.33 16.53
CA ILE A 326 10.82 25.07 16.28
C ILE A 326 11.39 25.60 17.61
N GLU A 327 12.70 25.57 17.76
CA GLU A 327 13.39 26.18 18.90
C GLU A 327 13.00 27.67 19.02
N ARG A 328 12.52 28.04 20.20
CA ARG A 328 12.02 29.38 20.48
C ARG A 328 13.04 30.47 20.10
N GLY A 329 12.59 31.47 19.35
CA GLY A 329 13.39 32.61 18.92
C GLY A 329 14.13 32.39 17.58
N ARG A 330 13.94 31.23 16.95
CA ARG A 330 14.53 30.91 15.64
C ARG A 330 13.50 30.80 14.50
N GLU A 331 12.30 31.30 14.74
CA GLU A 331 11.17 31.22 13.78
C GLU A 331 11.50 31.89 12.46
N GLN A 332 12.27 33.01 12.47
CA GLN A 332 12.61 33.73 11.26
C GLN A 332 13.45 32.91 10.27
N GLU A 333 14.32 32.00 10.78
CA GLU A 333 15.10 31.11 9.91
C GLU A 333 14.19 30.21 9.08
N ILE A 334 13.09 29.73 9.69
CA ILE A 334 12.12 28.88 9.02
C ILE A 334 11.26 29.69 8.04
N ILE A 335 10.79 30.87 8.45
CA ILE A 335 10.02 31.77 7.58
C ILE A 335 10.84 32.10 6.33
N ASP A 336 12.11 32.45 6.47
CA ASP A 336 13.00 32.79 5.35
C ASP A 336 13.17 31.58 4.36
N ILE A 337 13.14 30.35 4.86
CA ILE A 337 13.16 29.16 4.00
C ILE A 337 11.86 29.03 3.21
N PHE A 338 10.69 29.11 3.88
CA PHE A 338 9.39 28.99 3.21
C PHE A 338 9.11 30.13 2.23
N ASP A 339 9.55 31.35 2.52
CA ASP A 339 9.45 32.52 1.64
C ASP A 339 10.15 32.30 0.28
N LYS A 340 11.24 31.52 0.23
CA LYS A 340 11.91 31.17 -1.05
C LYS A 340 10.99 30.38 -1.99
N TYR A 341 10.04 29.65 -1.41
CA TYR A 341 9.12 28.78 -2.13
C TYR A 341 7.72 29.37 -2.25
N ASP A 342 7.54 30.64 -1.85
CA ASP A 342 6.25 31.33 -1.85
C ASP A 342 5.16 30.60 -1.03
N LEU A 343 5.57 30.04 0.12
CA LEU A 343 4.71 29.26 1.02
C LEU A 343 4.48 29.98 2.35
N GLU A 344 3.29 29.77 2.93
CA GLU A 344 2.95 30.27 4.27
C GLU A 344 3.76 29.55 5.35
N ALA A 345 4.29 30.31 6.31
CA ALA A 345 4.91 29.80 7.53
C ALA A 345 4.54 30.72 8.69
N VAL A 346 3.68 30.24 9.59
CA VAL A 346 3.07 31.08 10.62
C VAL A 346 3.25 30.45 12.00
N SER A 347 3.72 31.24 12.97
CA SER A 347 3.76 30.84 14.39
C SER A 347 2.32 30.89 14.94
N VAL A 348 1.76 29.71 15.24
CA VAL A 348 0.38 29.58 15.66
C VAL A 348 0.22 29.24 17.13
N GLY A 349 1.30 28.85 17.82
CA GLY A 349 1.21 28.45 19.22
C GLY A 349 2.58 28.10 19.84
N ARG A 350 2.53 27.41 20.94
CA ARG A 350 3.70 26.98 21.71
C ARG A 350 3.48 25.64 22.39
N VAL A 351 4.58 24.98 22.70
CA VAL A 351 4.62 23.77 23.53
C VAL A 351 4.46 24.15 25.00
N THR A 352 3.64 23.38 25.73
CA THR A 352 3.37 23.55 27.17
C THR A 352 3.74 22.30 27.97
N ASP A 353 3.69 22.35 29.29
CA ASP A 353 3.99 21.24 30.21
C ASP A 353 2.75 20.62 30.87
N ASP A 354 1.56 21.10 30.51
CA ASP A 354 0.30 20.71 31.16
C ASP A 354 -0.41 19.51 30.49
N LYS A 355 0.17 18.95 29.43
CA LYS A 355 -0.40 17.82 28.67
C LYS A 355 -1.81 18.07 28.10
N LEU A 356 -2.13 19.33 27.79
CA LEU A 356 -3.40 19.72 27.22
C LEU A 356 -3.23 20.20 25.78
N LEU A 357 -4.19 19.89 24.94
CA LEU A 357 -4.46 20.62 23.71
C LEU A 357 -5.39 21.77 24.04
N ARG A 358 -4.85 22.98 24.09
CA ARG A 358 -5.60 24.20 24.38
C ARG A 358 -5.69 25.07 23.14
N LEU A 359 -6.91 25.38 22.73
CA LEU A 359 -7.19 26.18 21.52
C LEU A 359 -7.95 27.44 21.91
N THR A 360 -7.49 28.56 21.38
CA THR A 360 -8.18 29.86 21.50
C THR A 360 -8.70 30.33 20.14
N HIS A 361 -9.88 30.90 20.11
CA HIS A 361 -10.48 31.52 18.93
C HIS A 361 -11.28 32.77 19.33
N LYS A 362 -11.04 33.88 18.66
CA LYS A 362 -11.66 35.18 18.99
C LYS A 362 -11.52 35.61 20.47
N GLY A 363 -10.35 35.24 21.02
CA GLY A 363 -9.99 35.58 22.41
C GLY A 363 -10.63 34.67 23.49
N GLU A 364 -11.37 33.64 23.12
CA GLU A 364 -11.96 32.66 24.02
C GLU A 364 -11.28 31.29 23.89
N VAL A 365 -11.24 30.55 25.01
CA VAL A 365 -10.79 29.14 24.99
C VAL A 365 -11.93 28.29 24.43
N VAL A 366 -11.74 27.70 23.25
CA VAL A 366 -12.75 26.90 22.57
C VAL A 366 -12.51 25.40 22.70
N CYS A 367 -11.33 24.98 23.16
CA CYS A 367 -10.99 23.59 23.43
C CYS A 367 -9.95 23.49 24.54
N GLU A 368 -10.13 22.52 25.43
CA GLU A 368 -9.15 22.14 26.45
C GLU A 368 -9.30 20.64 26.70
N LEU A 369 -8.42 19.85 26.09
CA LEU A 369 -8.49 18.39 26.07
C LEU A 369 -7.15 17.76 26.49
N PRO A 370 -7.13 16.67 27.30
CA PRO A 370 -5.93 15.89 27.56
C PRO A 370 -5.43 15.23 26.27
N VAL A 371 -4.18 15.48 25.88
CA VAL A 371 -3.61 14.96 24.62
C VAL A 371 -3.49 13.44 24.62
N ASP A 372 -3.16 12.82 25.76
CA ASP A 372 -3.05 11.37 25.89
C ASP A 372 -4.41 10.68 25.66
N ALA A 373 -5.51 11.28 26.11
CA ALA A 373 -6.87 10.76 25.88
C ALA A 373 -7.26 10.78 24.38
N LEU A 374 -6.69 11.69 23.59
CA LEU A 374 -6.95 11.77 22.16
C LEU A 374 -6.12 10.76 21.37
N ALA A 375 -4.91 10.41 21.81
CA ALA A 375 -3.95 9.59 21.08
C ALA A 375 -3.69 8.23 21.77
N GLU A 376 -2.75 8.16 22.70
CA GLU A 376 -2.27 6.90 23.29
C GLU A 376 -3.31 6.14 24.12
N GLU A 377 -4.22 6.86 24.79
CA GLU A 377 -5.27 6.32 25.65
C GLU A 377 -6.63 6.22 24.94
N ALA A 378 -6.68 6.34 23.62
CA ALA A 378 -7.90 6.10 22.86
C ALA A 378 -8.46 4.69 23.13
N PRO A 379 -9.79 4.48 23.11
CA PRO A 379 -10.40 3.19 23.37
C PRO A 379 -9.82 2.06 22.50
N VAL A 380 -9.68 0.87 23.08
CA VAL A 380 -9.27 -0.33 22.36
C VAL A 380 -10.30 -1.43 22.63
N TYR A 381 -10.85 -2.00 21.56
CA TYR A 381 -11.88 -3.01 21.65
C TYR A 381 -11.36 -4.41 21.29
N HIS A 382 -11.91 -5.41 21.99
CA HIS A 382 -11.73 -6.81 21.64
C HIS A 382 -13.05 -7.31 21.03
N LYS A 383 -13.09 -7.37 19.71
CA LYS A 383 -14.28 -7.80 18.99
C LYS A 383 -14.47 -9.32 19.04
N PRO A 384 -15.71 -9.82 19.00
CA PRO A 384 -15.95 -11.25 18.86
C PRO A 384 -15.45 -11.73 17.49
N SER A 385 -14.86 -12.93 17.49
CA SER A 385 -14.32 -13.60 16.31
C SER A 385 -15.07 -14.91 16.10
N GLN A 386 -15.54 -15.17 14.90
CA GLN A 386 -16.26 -16.38 14.55
C GLN A 386 -15.87 -16.86 13.15
N GLU A 387 -15.47 -18.14 13.06
CA GLU A 387 -15.17 -18.77 11.79
C GLU A 387 -16.39 -18.76 10.86
N PRO A 388 -16.26 -18.29 9.59
CA PRO A 388 -17.35 -18.30 8.62
C PRO A 388 -17.75 -19.75 8.25
N ALA A 389 -19.05 -19.97 8.04
CA ALA A 389 -19.56 -21.28 7.68
C ALA A 389 -18.97 -21.82 6.37
N TYR A 390 -18.75 -20.95 5.37
CA TYR A 390 -18.20 -21.33 4.07
C TYR A 390 -16.76 -21.88 4.16
N TYR A 391 -15.99 -21.46 5.16
CA TYR A 391 -14.59 -21.85 5.30
C TYR A 391 -14.44 -23.38 5.49
N ARG A 392 -15.27 -23.99 6.32
CA ARG A 392 -15.27 -25.46 6.51
C ARG A 392 -15.64 -26.20 5.24
N GLU A 393 -16.66 -25.71 4.53
CA GLU A 393 -17.06 -26.26 3.24
C GLU A 393 -15.88 -26.23 2.26
N PHE A 394 -15.15 -25.11 2.19
CA PHE A 394 -13.99 -24.98 1.30
C PHE A 394 -12.85 -25.94 1.67
N LEU A 395 -12.57 -26.11 2.96
CA LEU A 395 -11.53 -27.07 3.42
C LEU A 395 -11.84 -28.52 3.06
N GLU A 396 -13.12 -28.87 2.96
CA GLU A 396 -13.60 -30.23 2.65
C GLU A 396 -13.87 -30.45 1.16
N THR A 397 -13.79 -29.39 0.35
CA THR A 397 -14.10 -29.45 -1.09
C THR A 397 -12.83 -29.55 -1.91
N ASP A 398 -12.64 -30.69 -2.56
CA ASP A 398 -11.60 -30.87 -3.57
C ASP A 398 -12.03 -30.20 -4.89
N VAL A 399 -11.13 -29.42 -5.46
CA VAL A 399 -11.29 -28.84 -6.81
C VAL A 399 -10.58 -29.76 -7.79
N PRO A 400 -11.31 -30.46 -8.67
CA PRO A 400 -10.68 -31.34 -9.64
C PRO A 400 -9.87 -30.55 -10.67
N ALA A 401 -8.84 -31.18 -11.23
CA ALA A 401 -8.14 -30.58 -12.36
C ALA A 401 -9.15 -30.31 -13.51
N PRO A 402 -9.21 -29.08 -14.03
CA PRO A 402 -10.13 -28.76 -15.11
C PRO A 402 -9.75 -29.49 -16.39
N GLN A 403 -10.75 -29.84 -17.18
CA GLN A 403 -10.51 -30.38 -18.52
C GLN A 403 -10.05 -29.25 -19.44
N ILE A 404 -8.87 -29.41 -20.03
CA ILE A 404 -8.31 -28.47 -21.01
C ILE A 404 -8.39 -29.09 -22.39
N ASP A 405 -9.30 -28.60 -23.22
CA ASP A 405 -9.48 -29.11 -24.58
C ASP A 405 -8.41 -28.58 -25.54
N ASP A 406 -8.00 -27.32 -25.38
CA ASP A 406 -6.93 -26.65 -26.13
C ASP A 406 -6.12 -25.74 -25.19
N ALA A 407 -4.88 -26.13 -24.89
CA ALA A 407 -4.03 -25.36 -23.99
C ALA A 407 -3.52 -24.04 -24.61
N ASN A 408 -3.44 -23.92 -25.94
CA ASN A 408 -3.08 -22.67 -26.60
C ASN A 408 -4.19 -21.62 -26.41
N GLU A 409 -5.45 -22.02 -26.64
CA GLU A 409 -6.59 -21.12 -26.44
C GLU A 409 -6.80 -20.79 -24.95
N THR A 410 -6.57 -21.75 -24.05
CA THR A 410 -6.63 -21.51 -22.60
C THR A 410 -5.56 -20.51 -22.14
N LEU A 411 -4.31 -20.68 -22.58
CA LEU A 411 -3.23 -19.72 -22.29
C LEU A 411 -3.57 -18.32 -22.78
N LYS A 412 -4.04 -18.21 -24.02
CA LYS A 412 -4.44 -16.93 -24.62
C LYS A 412 -5.62 -16.29 -23.88
N ALA A 413 -6.61 -17.07 -23.46
CA ALA A 413 -7.73 -16.58 -22.67
C ALA A 413 -7.30 -16.09 -21.28
N LEU A 414 -6.37 -16.77 -20.61
CA LEU A 414 -5.78 -16.32 -19.35
C LEU A 414 -4.98 -15.04 -19.52
N LEU A 415 -4.13 -14.93 -20.54
CA LEU A 415 -3.39 -13.71 -20.85
C LEU A 415 -4.30 -12.50 -21.14
N GLN A 416 -5.55 -12.75 -21.52
CA GLN A 416 -6.56 -11.71 -21.76
C GLN A 416 -7.41 -11.38 -20.50
N GLN A 417 -7.28 -12.14 -19.40
CA GLN A 417 -7.95 -11.76 -18.15
C GLN A 417 -7.35 -10.44 -17.62
N PRO A 418 -8.15 -9.45 -17.23
CA PRO A 418 -7.65 -8.13 -16.83
C PRO A 418 -6.61 -8.20 -15.70
N THR A 419 -6.75 -9.15 -14.78
CA THR A 419 -5.79 -9.38 -13.69
C THR A 419 -4.40 -9.81 -14.21
N ILE A 420 -4.34 -10.67 -15.23
CA ILE A 420 -3.09 -11.16 -15.84
C ILE A 420 -2.58 -10.24 -16.96
N ALA A 421 -3.49 -9.64 -17.73
CA ALA A 421 -3.18 -8.81 -18.89
C ALA A 421 -2.16 -7.69 -18.55
N SER A 422 -1.39 -7.29 -19.57
CA SER A 422 -0.42 -6.20 -19.45
C SER A 422 -1.05 -4.95 -18.85
N LYS A 423 -0.36 -4.37 -17.87
CA LYS A 423 -0.71 -3.08 -17.27
C LYS A 423 -0.06 -1.90 -17.99
N GLU A 424 0.47 -2.11 -19.21
CA GLU A 424 1.11 -1.06 -20.02
C GLU A 424 0.22 0.18 -20.16
N TRP A 425 -1.09 -0.01 -20.37
CA TRP A 425 -2.06 1.10 -20.41
C TRP A 425 -2.05 1.95 -19.13
N VAL A 426 -1.79 1.35 -17.97
CA VAL A 426 -1.70 2.05 -16.67
C VAL A 426 -0.38 2.79 -16.56
N TYR A 427 0.74 2.08 -16.64
CA TYR A 427 2.04 2.70 -16.37
C TYR A 427 2.57 3.58 -17.51
N ASP A 428 2.01 3.53 -18.72
CA ASP A 428 2.30 4.50 -19.78
C ASP A 428 1.79 5.92 -19.43
N GLN A 429 0.89 6.04 -18.47
CA GLN A 429 0.43 7.34 -17.96
C GLN A 429 1.33 7.90 -16.85
N TYR A 430 2.23 7.08 -16.30
CA TYR A 430 3.14 7.44 -15.23
C TYR A 430 4.51 7.84 -15.76
N ASP A 431 5.09 8.91 -15.24
CA ASP A 431 6.50 9.18 -15.44
C ASP A 431 7.34 8.32 -14.50
N TYR A 432 7.67 7.11 -14.95
CA TYR A 432 8.52 6.19 -14.19
C TYR A 432 10.02 6.46 -14.39
N MET A 433 10.40 7.41 -15.25
CA MET A 433 11.79 7.74 -15.56
C MET A 433 12.26 9.06 -14.99
N VAL A 434 11.39 9.87 -14.42
CA VAL A 434 11.79 11.16 -13.82
C VAL A 434 12.91 10.93 -12.79
N ARG A 435 13.87 11.85 -12.72
CA ARG A 435 15.16 11.73 -11.98
C ARG A 435 16.12 10.68 -12.52
N THR A 436 15.76 9.89 -13.52
CA THR A 436 16.61 8.94 -14.26
C THR A 436 17.35 7.90 -13.40
N ASN A 437 16.73 7.45 -12.31
CA ASN A 437 17.29 6.40 -11.43
C ASN A 437 16.67 5.02 -11.66
N THR A 438 15.56 4.94 -12.38
CA THR A 438 14.87 3.69 -12.66
C THR A 438 15.70 2.85 -13.63
N VAL A 439 16.05 1.63 -13.19
CA VAL A 439 16.82 0.66 -13.97
C VAL A 439 15.91 -0.43 -14.54
N VAL A 440 14.94 -0.88 -13.75
CA VAL A 440 13.88 -1.79 -14.20
C VAL A 440 12.57 -1.05 -14.13
N ALA A 441 11.98 -0.82 -15.29
CA ALA A 441 10.69 -0.15 -15.45
C ALA A 441 9.52 -1.04 -14.99
N PRO A 442 8.30 -0.48 -14.79
CA PRO A 442 7.10 -1.27 -14.52
C PRO A 442 6.90 -2.40 -15.55
N GLY A 443 6.39 -3.54 -15.10
CA GLY A 443 6.11 -4.71 -15.92
C GLY A 443 7.10 -5.88 -15.71
N SER A 444 7.95 -5.82 -14.70
CA SER A 444 8.73 -6.93 -14.16
C SER A 444 8.31 -7.24 -12.72
N ASP A 445 8.89 -8.26 -12.08
CA ASP A 445 8.53 -8.73 -10.74
C ASP A 445 8.63 -7.61 -9.68
N ALA A 446 9.62 -6.71 -9.82
CA ALA A 446 9.71 -5.51 -9.01
C ALA A 446 10.26 -4.33 -9.81
N GLY A 447 9.90 -3.12 -9.41
CA GLY A 447 10.57 -1.91 -9.87
C GLY A 447 11.94 -1.77 -9.22
N VAL A 448 12.98 -1.39 -9.97
CA VAL A 448 14.34 -1.27 -9.45
C VAL A 448 14.92 0.11 -9.73
N LEU A 449 15.37 0.78 -8.66
CA LEU A 449 16.04 2.08 -8.72
C LEU A 449 17.46 1.97 -8.20
N ARG A 450 18.40 2.52 -8.96
CA ARG A 450 19.80 2.67 -8.49
C ARG A 450 19.93 3.79 -7.46
N ILE A 451 20.83 3.65 -6.51
CA ILE A 451 21.23 4.70 -5.58
C ILE A 451 22.49 5.36 -6.14
N ARG A 452 22.35 6.61 -6.62
CA ARG A 452 23.46 7.33 -7.25
C ARG A 452 24.66 7.49 -6.31
N GLY A 453 25.87 7.38 -6.87
CA GLY A 453 27.12 7.49 -6.12
C GLY A 453 27.50 6.21 -5.38
N THR A 454 26.70 5.15 -5.50
CA THR A 454 26.96 3.82 -4.92
C THR A 454 26.85 2.74 -6.00
N LYS A 455 27.12 1.49 -5.64
CA LYS A 455 26.78 0.32 -6.45
C LYS A 455 25.42 -0.26 -6.13
N LYS A 456 24.72 0.29 -5.13
CA LYS A 456 23.46 -0.23 -4.61
C LYS A 456 22.26 0.13 -5.48
N ALA A 457 21.24 -0.70 -5.39
CA ALA A 457 19.91 -0.44 -5.90
C ALA A 457 18.85 -0.93 -4.90
N LEU A 458 17.63 -0.43 -5.05
CA LEU A 458 16.46 -0.87 -4.29
C LEU A 458 15.46 -1.51 -5.25
N ALA A 459 14.98 -2.70 -4.91
CA ALA A 459 13.84 -3.34 -5.55
C ALA A 459 12.61 -3.15 -4.68
N MET A 460 11.43 -2.94 -5.29
CA MET A 460 10.21 -2.65 -4.55
C MET A 460 8.98 -3.19 -5.26
N THR A 461 8.04 -3.75 -4.49
CA THR A 461 6.81 -4.35 -4.99
C THR A 461 5.64 -4.15 -4.03
N THR A 462 4.42 -4.34 -4.53
CA THR A 462 3.18 -4.48 -3.75
C THR A 462 2.43 -5.70 -4.24
N ASP A 463 2.05 -6.61 -3.33
CA ASP A 463 1.47 -7.90 -3.69
C ASP A 463 0.35 -8.33 -2.72
N CYS A 464 -0.70 -8.92 -3.27
CA CYS A 464 -1.74 -9.64 -2.53
C CYS A 464 -2.65 -10.41 -3.49
N ASN A 465 -2.83 -11.72 -3.30
CA ASN A 465 -3.90 -12.46 -3.96
C ASN A 465 -5.09 -12.64 -3.00
N ALA A 466 -6.07 -11.75 -3.10
CA ALA A 466 -7.24 -11.73 -2.22
C ALA A 466 -8.14 -12.97 -2.32
N ARG A 467 -8.12 -13.69 -3.45
CA ARG A 467 -8.87 -14.93 -3.60
C ARG A 467 -8.37 -16.03 -2.66
N TYR A 468 -7.05 -16.16 -2.52
CA TYR A 468 -6.48 -17.10 -1.54
C TYR A 468 -6.84 -16.73 -0.10
N LEU A 469 -6.83 -15.44 0.22
CA LEU A 469 -7.25 -14.97 1.55
C LEU A 469 -8.75 -15.20 1.83
N TYR A 470 -9.60 -15.11 0.81
CA TYR A 470 -11.01 -15.45 0.96
C TYR A 470 -11.21 -16.94 1.22
N LEU A 471 -10.46 -17.81 0.54
CA LEU A 471 -10.51 -19.24 0.76
C LEU A 471 -9.93 -19.65 2.12
N ASP A 472 -8.79 -19.09 2.50
CA ASP A 472 -8.10 -19.33 3.76
C ASP A 472 -7.25 -18.11 4.15
N PRO A 473 -7.72 -17.26 5.07
CA PRO A 473 -7.02 -16.02 5.42
C PRO A 473 -5.60 -16.23 5.98
N GLU A 474 -5.39 -17.32 6.75
CA GLU A 474 -4.09 -17.61 7.35
C GLU A 474 -3.07 -18.04 6.28
N VAL A 475 -3.45 -18.96 5.42
CA VAL A 475 -2.61 -19.42 4.30
C VAL A 475 -2.40 -18.30 3.29
N GLY A 476 -3.47 -17.57 2.93
CA GLY A 476 -3.39 -16.44 2.01
C GLY A 476 -2.50 -15.31 2.52
N GLY A 477 -2.49 -15.06 3.83
CA GLY A 477 -1.58 -14.10 4.47
C GLY A 477 -0.11 -14.52 4.36
N LYS A 478 0.18 -15.82 4.54
CA LYS A 478 1.53 -16.38 4.31
C LYS A 478 1.97 -16.22 2.86
N ILE A 479 1.07 -16.52 1.93
CA ILE A 479 1.34 -16.41 0.49
C ILE A 479 1.63 -14.96 0.09
N ALA A 480 0.87 -13.98 0.58
CA ALA A 480 1.07 -12.57 0.24
C ALA A 480 2.49 -12.07 0.59
N VAL A 481 2.99 -12.41 1.77
CA VAL A 481 4.37 -12.07 2.18
C VAL A 481 5.40 -12.84 1.36
N ALA A 482 5.17 -14.14 1.14
CA ALA A 482 6.09 -15.00 0.39
C ALA A 482 6.21 -14.57 -1.07
N GLU A 483 5.11 -14.20 -1.71
CA GLU A 483 5.09 -13.72 -3.10
C GLU A 483 5.81 -12.39 -3.24
N ALA A 484 5.56 -11.42 -2.36
CA ALA A 484 6.31 -10.17 -2.33
C ALA A 484 7.83 -10.43 -2.20
N ALA A 485 8.23 -11.35 -1.31
CA ALA A 485 9.63 -11.72 -1.16
C ALA A 485 10.19 -12.43 -2.41
N ARG A 486 9.41 -13.31 -3.09
CA ARG A 486 9.82 -13.93 -4.37
C ARG A 486 10.09 -12.89 -5.44
N ASN A 487 9.20 -11.90 -5.60
CA ASN A 487 9.35 -10.81 -6.56
C ASN A 487 10.63 -10.00 -6.31
N ILE A 488 10.92 -9.68 -5.06
CA ILE A 488 12.16 -9.01 -4.65
C ILE A 488 13.39 -9.86 -4.99
N VAL A 489 13.37 -11.16 -4.66
CA VAL A 489 14.46 -12.09 -4.92
C VAL A 489 14.70 -12.27 -6.44
N CYS A 490 13.65 -12.43 -7.24
CA CYS A 490 13.73 -12.53 -8.70
C CYS A 490 14.37 -11.29 -9.33
N SER A 491 14.28 -10.13 -8.67
CA SER A 491 14.94 -8.90 -9.10
C SER A 491 16.41 -8.79 -8.67
N GLY A 492 16.93 -9.76 -7.91
CA GLY A 492 18.30 -9.82 -7.40
C GLY A 492 18.50 -9.12 -6.05
N ALA A 493 17.42 -8.82 -5.34
CA ALA A 493 17.45 -8.10 -4.07
C ALA A 493 17.22 -9.03 -2.88
N GLU A 494 17.83 -8.67 -1.74
CA GLU A 494 17.53 -9.25 -0.44
C GLU A 494 16.31 -8.53 0.16
N PRO A 495 15.21 -9.24 0.48
CA PRO A 495 14.07 -8.65 1.18
C PRO A 495 14.47 -8.04 2.52
N LEU A 496 14.05 -6.81 2.82
CA LEU A 496 14.44 -6.10 4.03
C LEU A 496 13.33 -6.04 5.08
N ALA A 497 12.17 -5.56 4.69
CA ALA A 497 11.06 -5.31 5.60
C ALA A 497 9.75 -5.13 4.83
N VAL A 498 8.64 -5.19 5.56
CA VAL A 498 7.27 -5.07 5.09
C VAL A 498 6.63 -3.78 5.59
N THR A 499 5.84 -3.15 4.76
CA THR A 499 4.75 -2.25 5.11
C THR A 499 3.45 -2.86 4.61
N ASP A 500 2.41 -2.92 5.44
CA ASP A 500 1.17 -3.59 5.09
C ASP A 500 -0.02 -2.62 5.02
N ASN A 501 -1.00 -2.94 4.20
CA ASN A 501 -2.29 -2.25 4.21
C ASN A 501 -3.43 -3.25 4.32
N LEU A 502 -4.04 -3.30 5.50
CA LEU A 502 -5.08 -4.25 5.83
C LEU A 502 -6.44 -3.74 5.37
N ASN A 503 -6.90 -4.17 4.18
CA ASN A 503 -8.22 -3.82 3.66
C ASN A 503 -9.22 -4.96 3.93
N PHE A 504 -10.22 -4.70 4.76
CA PHE A 504 -11.25 -5.67 5.15
C PHE A 504 -12.63 -5.00 5.23
N GLY A 505 -13.67 -5.81 5.33
CA GLY A 505 -15.04 -5.36 5.57
C GLY A 505 -15.27 -4.80 6.98
N ASN A 506 -16.53 -4.82 7.42
CA ASN A 506 -16.93 -4.28 8.70
C ASN A 506 -16.46 -5.15 9.88
N PRO A 507 -15.58 -4.64 10.78
CA PRO A 507 -15.03 -5.40 11.91
C PRO A 507 -16.06 -5.72 13.01
N GLU A 508 -17.24 -5.11 12.96
CA GLU A 508 -18.34 -5.43 13.87
C GLU A 508 -18.98 -6.80 13.56
N LYS A 509 -18.74 -7.33 12.34
CA LYS A 509 -19.17 -8.66 11.92
C LYS A 509 -18.14 -9.70 12.40
N PRO A 510 -18.52 -10.66 13.28
CA PRO A 510 -17.55 -11.61 13.85
C PRO A 510 -16.79 -12.44 12.81
N GLU A 511 -17.41 -12.73 11.67
CA GLU A 511 -16.79 -13.48 10.57
C GLU A 511 -15.71 -12.63 9.84
N ILE A 512 -15.93 -11.32 9.68
CA ILE A 512 -14.94 -10.40 9.13
C ILE A 512 -13.77 -10.24 10.10
N PHE A 513 -14.06 -10.10 11.40
CA PHE A 513 -13.02 -9.98 12.40
C PHE A 513 -12.13 -11.24 12.45
N TRP A 514 -12.73 -12.43 12.30
CA TRP A 514 -11.99 -13.69 12.17
C TRP A 514 -11.05 -13.68 10.95
N GLN A 515 -11.50 -13.15 9.80
CA GLN A 515 -10.64 -13.03 8.62
C GLN A 515 -9.43 -12.12 8.91
N ILE A 516 -9.63 -11.00 9.61
CA ILE A 516 -8.54 -10.07 10.01
C ILE A 516 -7.55 -10.78 10.91
N GLU A 517 -8.03 -11.49 11.95
CA GLU A 517 -7.17 -12.23 12.89
C GLU A 517 -6.33 -13.28 12.18
N LYS A 518 -6.95 -14.10 11.33
CA LYS A 518 -6.30 -15.19 10.64
C LYS A 518 -5.30 -14.70 9.58
N ALA A 519 -5.65 -13.68 8.83
CA ALA A 519 -4.72 -13.05 7.90
C ALA A 519 -3.47 -12.52 8.63
N ALA A 520 -3.67 -11.83 9.76
CA ALA A 520 -2.56 -11.31 10.56
C ALA A 520 -1.68 -12.43 11.15
N ASP A 521 -2.27 -13.56 11.57
CA ASP A 521 -1.52 -14.73 12.03
C ASP A 521 -0.60 -15.25 10.92
N GLY A 522 -1.13 -15.41 9.69
CA GLY A 522 -0.36 -15.86 8.53
C GLY A 522 0.75 -14.90 8.12
N ILE A 523 0.45 -13.59 8.04
CA ILE A 523 1.43 -12.55 7.74
C ILE A 523 2.55 -12.54 8.79
N SER A 524 2.19 -12.60 10.08
CA SER A 524 3.15 -12.61 11.17
C SER A 524 4.11 -13.81 11.10
N GLU A 525 3.58 -15.00 10.84
CA GLU A 525 4.38 -16.21 10.69
C GLU A 525 5.36 -16.10 9.52
N ALA A 526 4.88 -15.67 8.35
CA ALA A 526 5.73 -15.49 7.16
C ALA A 526 6.80 -14.43 7.37
N CYS A 527 6.46 -13.28 7.97
CA CYS A 527 7.44 -12.23 8.29
C CYS A 527 8.53 -12.72 9.25
N ASN A 528 8.18 -13.56 10.24
CA ASN A 528 9.15 -14.16 11.14
C ASN A 528 10.09 -15.13 10.41
N VAL A 529 9.54 -16.04 9.60
CA VAL A 529 10.36 -17.05 8.87
C VAL A 529 11.26 -16.35 7.85
N LEU A 530 10.72 -15.42 7.08
CA LEU A 530 11.47 -14.72 6.02
C LEU A 530 12.35 -13.57 6.55
N SER A 531 12.28 -13.28 7.86
CA SER A 531 13.04 -12.21 8.50
C SER A 531 12.76 -10.82 7.90
N THR A 532 11.50 -10.55 7.58
CA THR A 532 11.00 -9.29 7.01
C THR A 532 10.05 -8.60 7.98
N PRO A 533 10.54 -7.87 9.00
CA PRO A 533 9.71 -7.23 10.00
C PRO A 533 8.75 -6.21 9.38
N VAL A 534 7.58 -6.02 10.03
CA VAL A 534 6.60 -5.00 9.66
C VAL A 534 7.00 -3.69 10.30
N ILE A 535 7.41 -2.71 9.50
CA ILE A 535 7.94 -1.43 9.99
C ILE A 535 6.91 -0.30 10.01
N GLY A 536 5.76 -0.53 9.44
CA GLY A 536 4.66 0.42 9.37
C GLY A 536 3.55 -0.11 8.48
N GLY A 537 2.50 0.64 8.34
CA GLY A 537 1.36 0.27 7.51
C GLY A 537 0.12 1.09 7.82
N ASN A 538 -1.01 0.64 7.30
CA ASN A 538 -2.32 1.26 7.49
C ASN A 538 -3.40 0.18 7.60
N VAL A 539 -4.52 0.52 8.21
CA VAL A 539 -5.71 -0.34 8.29
C VAL A 539 -6.89 0.41 7.69
N SER A 540 -7.55 -0.22 6.72
CA SER A 540 -8.78 0.26 6.10
C SER A 540 -9.87 -0.79 6.33
N LEU A 541 -10.82 -0.47 7.18
CA LEU A 541 -11.98 -1.32 7.48
C LEU A 541 -13.26 -0.72 6.88
N TYR A 542 -14.37 -1.43 7.05
CA TYR A 542 -15.67 -1.04 6.50
C TYR A 542 -15.70 -0.97 4.95
N ASN A 543 -14.79 -1.69 4.28
CA ASN A 543 -14.82 -1.79 2.82
C ASN A 543 -15.96 -2.73 2.38
N GLU A 544 -17.16 -2.20 2.44
CA GLU A 544 -18.40 -2.88 2.06
C GLU A 544 -19.25 -1.95 1.19
N SER A 545 -19.96 -2.53 0.26
CA SER A 545 -20.94 -1.82 -0.56
C SER A 545 -22.29 -2.54 -0.48
N ASN A 546 -23.31 -1.82 -0.04
CA ASN A 546 -24.67 -2.35 0.13
C ASN A 546 -24.71 -3.68 0.92
N GLY A 547 -23.93 -3.77 1.98
CA GLY A 547 -23.85 -4.93 2.88
C GLY A 547 -22.99 -6.10 2.40
N THR A 548 -22.32 -5.97 1.23
CA THR A 548 -21.39 -6.96 0.71
C THR A 548 -19.95 -6.50 0.93
N ALA A 549 -19.18 -7.29 1.67
CA ALA A 549 -17.77 -7.02 1.92
C ALA A 549 -16.90 -7.37 0.72
N ILE A 550 -15.81 -6.63 0.54
CA ILE A 550 -14.71 -7.03 -0.35
C ILE A 550 -14.09 -8.35 0.10
N TYR A 551 -13.34 -9.01 -0.78
CA TYR A 551 -12.46 -10.08 -0.32
C TYR A 551 -11.39 -9.52 0.64
N PRO A 552 -10.95 -10.30 1.64
CA PRO A 552 -9.83 -9.91 2.51
C PRO A 552 -8.61 -9.54 1.68
N THR A 553 -8.14 -8.30 1.80
CA THR A 553 -7.06 -7.79 0.93
C THR A 553 -5.98 -7.08 1.76
N PRO A 554 -5.19 -7.82 2.56
CA PRO A 554 -4.01 -7.27 3.21
C PRO A 554 -2.88 -7.13 2.18
N VAL A 555 -2.69 -5.95 1.63
CA VAL A 555 -1.63 -5.67 0.67
C VAL A 555 -0.28 -5.61 1.37
N ILE A 556 0.70 -6.28 0.84
CA ILE A 556 2.08 -6.29 1.33
C ILE A 556 2.94 -5.42 0.42
N GLY A 557 3.45 -4.32 0.94
CA GLY A 557 4.51 -3.54 0.31
C GLY A 557 5.86 -4.02 0.82
N MET A 558 6.79 -4.30 -0.06
CA MET A 558 8.12 -4.79 0.32
C MET A 558 9.23 -4.07 -0.44
N VAL A 559 10.31 -3.78 0.26
CA VAL A 559 11.54 -3.22 -0.30
C VAL A 559 12.69 -4.16 -0.04
N GLY A 560 13.54 -4.36 -1.04
CA GLY A 560 14.75 -5.16 -0.96
C GLY A 560 15.98 -4.38 -1.39
N LEU A 561 17.15 -4.82 -0.93
CA LEU A 561 18.45 -4.23 -1.22
C LEU A 561 19.23 -5.08 -2.24
N ILE A 562 19.70 -4.44 -3.28
CA ILE A 562 20.71 -4.98 -4.21
C ILE A 562 22.03 -4.30 -3.88
N GLU A 563 23.00 -5.06 -3.38
CA GLU A 563 24.30 -4.52 -2.97
C GLU A 563 25.19 -4.11 -4.15
N ASP A 564 25.04 -4.77 -5.29
CA ASP A 564 25.74 -4.42 -6.54
C ASP A 564 24.75 -4.48 -7.72
N THR A 565 24.66 -3.38 -8.46
CA THR A 565 23.79 -3.28 -9.65
C THR A 565 24.06 -4.35 -10.71
N ALA A 566 25.20 -5.02 -10.66
CA ALA A 566 25.50 -6.18 -11.52
C ALA A 566 24.59 -7.39 -11.26
N HIS A 567 23.93 -7.43 -10.09
CA HIS A 567 23.01 -8.51 -9.70
C HIS A 567 21.55 -8.23 -10.10
N ILE A 568 21.26 -7.06 -10.69
CA ILE A 568 19.91 -6.73 -11.15
C ILE A 568 19.47 -7.77 -12.18
N THR A 569 18.36 -8.43 -11.91
CA THR A 569 17.80 -9.52 -12.71
C THR A 569 16.37 -9.18 -13.10
N THR A 570 15.91 -9.66 -14.24
CA THR A 570 14.52 -9.48 -14.73
C THR A 570 13.95 -10.79 -15.21
N GLN A 571 12.64 -10.86 -15.38
CA GLN A 571 11.91 -12.03 -15.83
C GLN A 571 12.20 -12.44 -17.29
N TYR A 572 12.64 -11.51 -18.12
CA TYR A 572 12.77 -11.73 -19.56
C TYR A 572 13.98 -12.57 -19.91
N PHE A 573 13.82 -13.56 -20.78
CA PHE A 573 14.94 -14.32 -21.36
C PHE A 573 15.89 -13.40 -22.11
N LYS A 574 17.18 -13.73 -22.12
CA LYS A 574 18.22 -12.83 -22.63
C LYS A 574 18.77 -13.26 -23.99
N GLN A 575 18.99 -14.56 -24.19
CA GLN A 575 19.61 -15.06 -25.42
C GLN A 575 19.21 -16.50 -25.70
N ALA A 576 19.17 -16.85 -26.98
CA ALA A 576 18.98 -18.23 -27.43
C ALA A 576 20.16 -19.12 -26.97
N GLY A 577 19.83 -20.33 -26.56
CA GLY A 577 20.78 -21.31 -26.02
C GLY A 577 20.95 -21.26 -24.51
N ASP A 578 20.36 -20.28 -23.81
CA ASP A 578 20.23 -20.33 -22.35
C ASP A 578 19.33 -21.51 -21.94
N LEU A 579 19.74 -22.19 -20.88
CA LEU A 579 18.96 -23.30 -20.31
C LEU A 579 17.81 -22.78 -19.45
N VAL A 580 16.66 -23.42 -19.58
CA VAL A 580 15.47 -23.05 -18.80
C VAL A 580 15.24 -24.05 -17.69
N TYR A 581 15.01 -23.55 -16.48
CA TYR A 581 14.75 -24.32 -15.27
C TYR A 581 13.44 -23.90 -14.63
N VAL A 582 12.80 -24.87 -13.96
CA VAL A 582 11.78 -24.61 -12.94
C VAL A 582 12.38 -24.97 -11.58
N ILE A 583 12.24 -24.08 -10.61
CA ILE A 583 12.51 -24.36 -9.22
C ILE A 583 11.17 -24.63 -8.54
N GLY A 584 11.08 -25.71 -7.80
CA GLY A 584 9.87 -26.09 -7.07
C GLY A 584 8.95 -27.04 -7.83
N GLU A 585 8.06 -27.71 -7.09
CA GLU A 585 7.17 -28.75 -7.58
C GLU A 585 5.82 -28.17 -8.01
N THR A 586 5.32 -28.59 -9.17
CA THR A 586 3.94 -28.30 -9.61
C THR A 586 2.97 -29.28 -8.99
N LYS A 587 1.98 -28.78 -8.25
CA LYS A 587 0.91 -29.55 -7.64
C LYS A 587 -0.43 -29.23 -8.30
N PRO A 588 -1.42 -30.12 -8.28
CA PRO A 588 -2.75 -29.86 -8.86
C PRO A 588 -3.59 -28.96 -7.94
N GLU A 589 -3.21 -27.70 -7.78
CA GLU A 589 -3.87 -26.70 -6.94
C GLU A 589 -4.53 -25.64 -7.81
N PHE A 590 -5.87 -25.70 -7.93
CA PHE A 590 -6.67 -24.85 -8.81
C PHE A 590 -7.67 -23.97 -8.05
N ALA A 591 -7.88 -24.20 -6.76
CA ALA A 591 -8.79 -23.37 -5.96
C ALA A 591 -8.31 -21.94 -5.85
N GLY A 592 -9.20 -20.99 -6.14
CA GLY A 592 -8.89 -19.55 -6.15
C GLY A 592 -8.03 -19.09 -7.31
N SER A 593 -7.69 -19.99 -8.25
CA SER A 593 -6.89 -19.64 -9.43
C SER A 593 -7.66 -18.76 -10.41
N GLU A 594 -6.93 -18.01 -11.23
CA GLU A 594 -7.55 -17.26 -12.33
C GLU A 594 -8.25 -18.18 -13.34
N LEU A 595 -7.71 -19.40 -13.52
CA LEU A 595 -8.37 -20.41 -14.35
C LEU A 595 -9.73 -20.82 -13.77
N GLN A 596 -9.84 -21.08 -12.46
CA GLN A 596 -11.12 -21.40 -11.83
C GLN A 596 -12.12 -20.24 -11.97
N LYS A 597 -11.67 -19.01 -11.65
CA LYS A 597 -12.51 -17.82 -11.83
C LYS A 597 -13.00 -17.68 -13.27
N MET A 598 -12.11 -17.82 -14.25
CA MET A 598 -12.43 -17.68 -15.67
C MET A 598 -13.42 -18.74 -16.16
N THR A 599 -13.25 -20.00 -15.74
CA THR A 599 -14.05 -21.13 -16.26
C THR A 599 -15.36 -21.34 -15.51
N GLU A 600 -15.41 -21.04 -14.20
CA GLU A 600 -16.56 -21.33 -13.36
C GLU A 600 -17.30 -20.07 -12.88
N GLY A 601 -16.73 -18.88 -13.06
CA GLY A 601 -17.32 -17.60 -12.63
C GLY A 601 -17.38 -17.43 -11.10
N ARG A 602 -16.73 -18.30 -10.34
CA ARG A 602 -16.65 -18.29 -8.87
C ARG A 602 -15.39 -18.97 -8.39
N ILE A 603 -15.04 -18.75 -7.14
CA ILE A 603 -13.95 -19.45 -6.47
C ILE A 603 -14.46 -20.26 -5.29
N TYR A 604 -13.84 -21.40 -5.02
CA TYR A 604 -14.13 -22.28 -3.91
C TYR A 604 -13.01 -23.32 -3.76
N GLY A 605 -13.05 -24.07 -2.69
CA GLY A 605 -12.11 -25.16 -2.42
C GLY A 605 -10.96 -24.74 -1.49
N LYS A 606 -10.08 -25.68 -1.23
CA LYS A 606 -8.94 -25.48 -0.36
C LYS A 606 -7.87 -24.61 -1.06
N ALA A 607 -7.46 -23.51 -0.42
CA ALA A 607 -6.41 -22.63 -0.93
C ALA A 607 -5.12 -23.38 -1.25
N PRO A 608 -4.31 -22.92 -2.21
CA PRO A 608 -2.96 -23.45 -2.45
C PRO A 608 -2.15 -23.44 -1.16
N GLN A 609 -1.37 -24.51 -0.91
CA GLN A 609 -0.62 -24.67 0.31
C GLN A 609 0.81 -24.16 0.15
N ILE A 610 1.37 -23.60 1.22
CA ILE A 610 2.75 -23.11 1.27
C ILE A 610 3.47 -23.69 2.50
N ASP A 611 4.72 -24.12 2.29
CA ASP A 611 5.68 -24.44 3.34
C ASP A 611 6.72 -23.31 3.39
N LEU A 612 6.68 -22.53 4.46
CA LEU A 612 7.53 -21.33 4.59
C LEU A 612 9.02 -21.65 4.74
N ASP A 613 9.39 -22.81 5.30
CA ASP A 613 10.80 -23.22 5.39
C ASP A 613 11.35 -23.58 4.01
N VAL A 614 10.56 -24.30 3.20
CA VAL A 614 10.89 -24.60 1.80
C VAL A 614 10.95 -23.32 0.97
N GLU A 615 10.00 -22.43 1.15
CA GLU A 615 9.96 -21.12 0.50
C GLU A 615 11.24 -20.32 0.77
N GLN A 616 11.60 -20.17 2.04
CA GLN A 616 12.81 -19.46 2.45
C GLN A 616 14.08 -20.10 1.88
N ALA A 617 14.17 -21.41 1.89
CA ALA A 617 15.33 -22.13 1.38
C ALA A 617 15.50 -21.89 -0.12
N ARG A 618 14.43 -21.95 -0.91
CA ARG A 618 14.43 -21.70 -2.35
C ARG A 618 14.80 -20.26 -2.68
N GLN A 619 14.19 -19.28 -1.99
CA GLN A 619 14.51 -17.87 -2.16
C GLN A 619 15.99 -17.58 -1.89
N LYS A 620 16.55 -18.10 -0.80
CA LYS A 620 17.97 -17.95 -0.47
C LYS A 620 18.88 -18.58 -1.51
N ALA A 621 18.58 -19.80 -1.97
CA ALA A 621 19.38 -20.49 -3.00
C ALA A 621 19.37 -19.72 -4.32
N LEU A 622 18.21 -19.23 -4.76
CA LEU A 622 18.09 -18.46 -5.99
C LEU A 622 18.85 -17.13 -5.88
N LEU A 623 18.67 -16.38 -4.79
CA LEU A 623 19.37 -15.11 -4.59
C LEU A 623 20.88 -15.27 -4.57
N GLU A 624 21.38 -16.31 -3.93
CA GLU A 624 22.81 -16.60 -3.92
C GLU A 624 23.32 -16.96 -5.33
N ALA A 625 22.57 -17.75 -6.11
CA ALA A 625 22.91 -18.05 -7.50
C ALA A 625 22.92 -16.80 -8.39
N ILE A 626 22.01 -15.85 -8.15
CA ILE A 626 22.01 -14.54 -8.83
C ILE A 626 23.28 -13.75 -8.46
N LYS A 627 23.61 -13.64 -7.18
CA LYS A 627 24.81 -12.94 -6.68
C LYS A 627 26.11 -13.53 -7.25
N GLN A 628 26.14 -14.84 -7.50
CA GLN A 628 27.27 -15.51 -8.13
C GLN A 628 27.33 -15.36 -9.67
N GLY A 629 26.32 -14.70 -10.26
CA GLY A 629 26.26 -14.45 -11.70
C GLY A 629 25.86 -15.65 -12.56
N PHE A 630 25.26 -16.69 -11.97
CA PHE A 630 24.84 -17.89 -12.70
C PHE A 630 23.52 -17.69 -13.45
N VAL A 631 22.64 -16.81 -12.96
CA VAL A 631 21.29 -16.59 -13.45
C VAL A 631 21.26 -15.47 -14.49
N GLN A 632 20.52 -15.66 -15.58
CA GLN A 632 20.29 -14.67 -16.63
C GLN A 632 18.93 -13.98 -16.48
N SER A 633 17.91 -14.74 -16.10
CA SER A 633 16.58 -14.25 -15.78
C SER A 633 15.97 -15.07 -14.68
N ALA A 634 15.09 -14.46 -13.90
CA ALA A 634 14.30 -15.10 -12.87
C ALA A 634 12.91 -14.47 -12.84
N HIS A 635 11.88 -15.29 -12.63
CA HIS A 635 10.48 -14.89 -12.56
C HIS A 635 9.75 -15.80 -11.57
N ASP A 636 8.90 -15.25 -10.72
CA ASP A 636 8.06 -16.07 -9.87
C ASP A 636 6.91 -16.70 -10.66
N VAL A 637 6.32 -17.77 -10.14
CA VAL A 637 5.13 -18.40 -10.72
C VAL A 637 3.95 -18.11 -9.82
N SER A 638 3.04 -17.25 -10.27
CA SER A 638 1.85 -16.76 -9.55
C SER A 638 0.58 -16.97 -10.36
N GLU A 639 -0.26 -15.95 -10.57
CA GLU A 639 -1.52 -16.06 -11.27
C GLU A 639 -1.37 -16.64 -12.69
N GLY A 640 -2.20 -17.62 -13.00
CA GLY A 640 -2.17 -18.34 -14.28
C GLY A 640 -1.11 -19.43 -14.38
N GLY A 641 -0.30 -19.61 -13.33
CA GLY A 641 0.66 -20.70 -13.20
C GLY A 641 1.86 -20.65 -14.14
N PHE A 642 2.53 -21.77 -14.32
CA PHE A 642 3.74 -21.89 -15.13
C PHE A 642 3.54 -21.46 -16.60
N GLY A 643 2.38 -21.77 -17.17
CA GLY A 643 2.08 -21.43 -18.58
C GLY A 643 2.11 -19.93 -18.83
N VAL A 644 1.55 -19.13 -17.91
CA VAL A 644 1.60 -17.67 -17.98
C VAL A 644 3.01 -17.16 -17.68
N ALA A 645 3.69 -17.64 -16.64
CA ALA A 645 5.01 -17.17 -16.26
C ALA A 645 6.06 -17.36 -17.39
N ILE A 646 6.07 -18.53 -18.05
CA ILE A 646 7.00 -18.75 -19.16
C ILE A 646 6.60 -17.93 -20.40
N ALA A 647 5.32 -17.70 -20.64
CA ALA A 647 4.86 -16.82 -21.72
C ALA A 647 5.34 -15.37 -21.48
N GLU A 648 5.24 -14.85 -20.26
CA GLU A 648 5.75 -13.53 -19.88
C GLU A 648 7.26 -13.42 -20.07
N SER A 649 8.01 -14.50 -19.81
CA SER A 649 9.46 -14.51 -20.01
C SER A 649 9.88 -14.40 -21.48
N VAL A 650 9.03 -14.75 -22.45
CA VAL A 650 9.34 -14.70 -23.89
C VAL A 650 8.65 -13.57 -24.65
N MET A 651 7.46 -13.13 -24.22
CA MET A 651 6.60 -12.26 -25.05
C MET A 651 7.22 -10.92 -25.41
N THR A 652 7.94 -10.28 -24.50
CA THR A 652 8.49 -8.93 -24.71
C THR A 652 9.92 -8.91 -25.22
N THR A 653 10.43 -10.06 -25.64
CA THR A 653 11.78 -10.22 -26.20
C THR A 653 11.79 -10.02 -27.72
N GLU A 654 12.96 -9.71 -28.29
CA GLU A 654 13.12 -9.66 -29.76
C GLU A 654 13.28 -11.08 -30.33
N ASN A 655 12.17 -11.67 -30.78
CA ASN A 655 12.12 -12.98 -31.47
C ASN A 655 12.69 -14.18 -30.70
N LEU A 656 12.81 -14.07 -29.37
CA LEU A 656 13.11 -15.24 -28.57
C LEU A 656 11.86 -16.11 -28.43
N GLY A 657 12.09 -17.40 -28.24
CA GLY A 657 11.10 -18.41 -27.90
C GLY A 657 11.64 -19.33 -26.82
N ALA A 658 10.93 -20.39 -26.53
CA ALA A 658 11.37 -21.44 -25.63
C ALA A 658 10.86 -22.80 -26.10
N ASN A 659 11.70 -23.82 -25.97
CA ASN A 659 11.34 -25.22 -26.21
C ASN A 659 11.59 -26.00 -24.92
N VAL A 660 10.49 -26.39 -24.26
CA VAL A 660 10.53 -26.98 -22.91
C VAL A 660 9.68 -28.23 -22.80
N THR A 661 10.10 -29.13 -21.92
CA THR A 661 9.37 -30.35 -21.58
C THR A 661 9.01 -30.33 -20.11
N VAL A 662 7.73 -30.53 -19.78
CA VAL A 662 7.17 -30.51 -18.42
C VAL A 662 6.54 -31.84 -18.04
N GLU A 663 6.33 -32.04 -16.76
CA GLU A 663 5.59 -33.21 -16.27
C GLU A 663 4.07 -32.97 -16.34
N GLY A 664 3.33 -34.05 -16.59
CA GLY A 664 1.89 -34.10 -16.48
C GLY A 664 1.10 -33.59 -17.69
N GLU A 665 -0.18 -33.32 -17.44
CA GLU A 665 -1.14 -32.93 -18.46
C GLU A 665 -1.29 -31.39 -18.55
N ALA A 666 -1.98 -30.93 -19.59
CA ALA A 666 -2.17 -29.52 -19.89
C ALA A 666 -2.73 -28.67 -18.72
N ALA A 667 -3.58 -29.22 -17.88
CA ALA A 667 -4.15 -28.49 -16.75
C ALA A 667 -3.05 -28.02 -15.76
N LEU A 668 -2.00 -28.81 -15.55
CA LEU A 668 -0.91 -28.48 -14.61
C LEU A 668 -0.10 -27.25 -15.05
N LEU A 669 -0.14 -26.85 -16.32
CA LEU A 669 0.45 -25.60 -16.79
C LEU A 669 -0.15 -24.37 -16.11
N PHE A 670 -1.39 -24.46 -15.69
CA PHE A 670 -2.19 -23.38 -15.14
C PHE A 670 -2.51 -23.54 -13.65
N SER A 671 -1.88 -24.52 -13.00
CA SER A 671 -1.94 -24.66 -11.55
C SER A 671 -1.16 -23.51 -10.88
N GLU A 672 -1.72 -22.97 -9.81
CA GLU A 672 -1.12 -21.85 -9.06
C GLU A 672 -0.47 -22.33 -7.75
N SER A 673 0.16 -23.51 -7.77
CA SER A 673 0.93 -24.00 -6.62
C SER A 673 2.11 -23.09 -6.32
N GLN A 674 2.39 -22.91 -5.03
CA GLN A 674 3.29 -21.90 -4.50
C GLN A 674 4.78 -22.30 -4.55
N SER A 675 5.68 -21.36 -4.23
CA SER A 675 7.13 -21.57 -4.07
C SER A 675 7.81 -22.04 -5.35
N ARG A 676 7.44 -21.50 -6.50
CA ARG A 676 8.01 -21.88 -7.81
C ARG A 676 8.58 -20.68 -8.55
N PHE A 677 9.62 -20.95 -9.35
CA PHE A 677 10.29 -19.94 -10.18
C PHE A 677 10.61 -20.49 -11.56
N VAL A 678 10.58 -19.63 -12.58
CA VAL A 678 11.15 -19.87 -13.92
C VAL A 678 12.46 -19.13 -14.02
N VAL A 679 13.55 -19.85 -14.33
CA VAL A 679 14.91 -19.28 -14.35
C VAL A 679 15.62 -19.65 -15.64
N SER A 680 16.38 -18.73 -16.22
CA SER A 680 17.29 -19.05 -17.32
C SER A 680 18.74 -18.91 -16.89
N VAL A 681 19.59 -19.83 -17.42
CA VAL A 681 20.99 -19.98 -17.02
C VAL A 681 21.84 -20.23 -18.26
N LYS A 682 23.01 -19.59 -18.37
CA LYS A 682 23.94 -19.90 -19.44
C LYS A 682 24.46 -21.33 -19.34
N LYS A 683 24.65 -21.99 -20.50
CA LYS A 683 25.16 -23.36 -20.57
C LYS A 683 26.47 -23.56 -19.78
N GLU A 684 27.35 -22.58 -19.80
CA GLU A 684 28.63 -22.60 -19.07
C GLU A 684 28.48 -22.62 -17.54
N HIS A 685 27.36 -22.13 -17.02
CA HIS A 685 27.07 -22.10 -15.59
C HIS A 685 26.19 -23.26 -15.11
N GLN A 686 25.78 -24.17 -16.00
CA GLN A 686 24.86 -25.27 -15.69
C GLN A 686 25.24 -26.03 -14.43
N ALA A 687 26.43 -26.62 -14.39
CA ALA A 687 26.85 -27.44 -13.24
C ALA A 687 26.97 -26.65 -11.94
N ALA A 688 27.38 -25.39 -12.00
CA ALA A 688 27.49 -24.52 -10.85
C ALA A 688 26.12 -24.14 -10.31
N PHE A 689 25.16 -23.82 -11.19
CA PHE A 689 23.79 -23.51 -10.84
C PHE A 689 23.07 -24.70 -10.22
N GLU A 690 23.14 -25.89 -10.85
CA GLU A 690 22.52 -27.13 -10.33
C GLU A 690 23.10 -27.55 -8.97
N ALA A 691 24.38 -27.26 -8.70
CA ALA A 691 24.98 -27.48 -7.40
C ALA A 691 24.48 -26.47 -6.33
N ALA A 692 24.21 -25.22 -6.72
CA ALA A 692 23.74 -24.18 -5.83
C ALA A 692 22.23 -24.26 -5.55
N VAL A 693 21.43 -24.68 -6.54
CA VAL A 693 19.97 -24.72 -6.48
C VAL A 693 19.50 -26.15 -6.74
N GLN A 694 19.50 -26.97 -5.67
CA GLN A 694 19.25 -28.42 -5.78
C GLN A 694 17.84 -28.79 -6.25
N ASP A 695 16.85 -27.92 -5.96
CA ASP A 695 15.45 -28.11 -6.38
C ASP A 695 15.17 -27.67 -7.83
N ALA A 696 16.20 -27.20 -8.56
CA ALA A 696 16.04 -26.76 -9.93
C ALA A 696 15.99 -27.97 -10.89
N VAL A 697 14.97 -28.01 -11.72
CA VAL A 697 14.76 -29.01 -12.76
C VAL A 697 14.99 -28.38 -14.11
N HIS A 698 15.96 -28.89 -14.88
CA HIS A 698 16.22 -28.48 -16.26
C HIS A 698 15.06 -28.96 -17.15
N ILE A 699 14.38 -28.04 -17.82
CA ILE A 699 13.18 -28.35 -18.62
C ILE A 699 13.37 -28.07 -20.12
N GLY A 700 14.42 -27.36 -20.52
CA GLY A 700 14.63 -27.04 -21.94
C GLY A 700 15.56 -25.85 -22.17
N GLU A 701 15.38 -25.18 -23.29
CA GLU A 701 16.23 -24.06 -23.69
C GLU A 701 15.47 -22.91 -24.35
N VAL A 702 16.05 -21.72 -24.28
CA VAL A 702 15.59 -20.53 -25.00
C VAL A 702 15.97 -20.67 -26.47
N THR A 703 15.06 -20.37 -27.39
CA THR A 703 15.22 -20.47 -28.83
C THR A 703 15.23 -19.10 -29.51
N ALA A 704 15.60 -19.04 -30.80
CA ALA A 704 15.60 -17.80 -31.60
C ALA A 704 14.49 -17.79 -32.67
N ASP A 705 13.48 -18.64 -32.54
CA ASP A 705 12.42 -18.84 -33.54
C ASP A 705 11.11 -18.08 -33.25
N GLY A 706 11.04 -17.40 -32.11
CA GLY A 706 9.82 -16.68 -31.70
C GLY A 706 8.63 -17.59 -31.38
N LEU A 707 8.89 -18.86 -31.02
CA LEU A 707 7.87 -19.83 -30.66
C LEU A 707 7.95 -20.22 -29.19
N LEU A 708 6.83 -20.27 -28.53
CA LEU A 708 6.67 -20.97 -27.26
C LEU A 708 6.18 -22.38 -27.53
N SER A 709 7.06 -23.37 -27.33
CA SER A 709 6.80 -24.79 -27.53
C SER A 709 6.92 -25.52 -26.20
N ILE A 710 5.80 -26.07 -25.70
CA ILE A 710 5.75 -26.85 -24.47
C ILE A 710 5.18 -28.23 -24.79
N GLN A 711 5.93 -29.26 -24.47
CA GLN A 711 5.49 -30.66 -24.57
C GLN A 711 5.55 -31.34 -23.20
N ASN A 712 4.77 -32.40 -23.03
CA ASN A 712 4.89 -33.25 -21.84
C ASN A 712 5.97 -34.34 -22.05
N GLN A 713 6.29 -35.06 -20.98
CA GLN A 713 7.30 -36.16 -21.02
C GLN A 713 6.91 -37.31 -21.96
N ASP A 714 5.63 -37.46 -22.31
CA ASP A 714 5.13 -38.46 -23.27
C ASP A 714 5.28 -37.99 -24.72
N GLY A 715 5.81 -36.78 -24.93
CA GLY A 715 6.00 -36.16 -26.25
C GLY A 715 4.74 -35.54 -26.85
N GLN A 716 3.67 -35.40 -26.06
CA GLN A 716 2.46 -34.68 -26.49
C GLN A 716 2.74 -33.18 -26.50
N GLN A 717 2.48 -32.53 -27.62
CA GLN A 717 2.53 -31.05 -27.72
C GLN A 717 1.35 -30.47 -26.94
N LEU A 718 1.66 -29.68 -25.90
CA LEU A 718 0.67 -28.98 -25.07
C LEU A 718 0.45 -27.55 -25.59
N ILE A 719 1.52 -26.78 -25.78
CA ILE A 719 1.48 -25.42 -26.32
C ILE A 719 2.42 -25.32 -27.50
N HIS A 720 1.94 -24.68 -28.58
CA HIS A 720 2.74 -24.29 -29.73
C HIS A 720 2.20 -22.98 -30.29
N ALA A 721 2.77 -21.86 -29.85
CA ALA A 721 2.23 -20.54 -30.14
C ALA A 721 3.33 -19.54 -30.52
N GLN A 722 3.01 -18.62 -31.42
CA GLN A 722 3.88 -17.48 -31.75
C GLN A 722 3.90 -16.51 -30.56
N THR A 723 5.10 -16.15 -30.07
CA THR A 723 5.26 -15.22 -28.95
C THR A 723 4.63 -13.87 -29.22
N LYS A 724 4.70 -13.38 -30.46
CA LYS A 724 4.05 -12.13 -30.89
C LYS A 724 2.51 -12.16 -30.89
N GLU A 725 1.89 -13.32 -31.05
CA GLU A 725 0.44 -13.48 -30.94
C GLU A 725 0.02 -13.45 -29.47
N LEU A 726 0.76 -14.11 -28.60
CA LEU A 726 0.56 -14.06 -27.16
C LEU A 726 0.73 -12.65 -26.62
N GLU A 727 1.82 -11.96 -27.02
CA GLU A 727 2.07 -10.57 -26.65
C GLU A 727 0.91 -9.64 -27.05
N ARG A 728 0.42 -9.79 -28.28
CA ARG A 728 -0.69 -8.98 -28.80
C ARG A 728 -1.97 -9.21 -28.00
N ALA A 729 -2.28 -10.48 -27.65
CA ALA A 729 -3.43 -10.82 -26.84
C ALA A 729 -3.31 -10.21 -25.43
N TRP A 730 -2.14 -10.35 -24.81
CA TRP A 730 -1.84 -9.85 -23.48
C TRP A 730 -1.89 -8.32 -23.39
N LYS A 731 -1.21 -7.59 -24.30
CA LYS A 731 -1.19 -6.12 -24.34
C LYS A 731 -2.52 -5.50 -24.78
N GLY A 732 -3.27 -6.20 -25.62
CA GLY A 732 -4.51 -5.69 -26.19
C GLY A 732 -5.73 -5.77 -25.28
N ALA A 733 -5.71 -6.59 -24.23
CA ALA A 733 -6.90 -6.93 -23.45
C ALA A 733 -7.53 -5.72 -22.76
N ILE A 734 -6.80 -5.00 -21.90
CA ILE A 734 -7.31 -3.83 -21.19
C ILE A 734 -7.74 -2.71 -22.15
N PRO A 735 -6.93 -2.28 -23.15
CA PRO A 735 -7.36 -1.29 -24.12
C PRO A 735 -8.61 -1.66 -24.91
N CYS A 736 -8.79 -2.94 -25.23
CA CYS A 736 -9.99 -3.41 -25.91
C CYS A 736 -11.24 -3.33 -25.02
N LEU A 737 -11.13 -3.72 -23.75
CA LEU A 737 -12.23 -3.64 -22.79
C LEU A 737 -12.66 -2.20 -22.54
N LEU A 738 -11.73 -1.26 -22.39
CA LEU A 738 -12.04 0.15 -22.19
C LEU A 738 -12.75 0.78 -23.40
N LYS A 739 -12.39 0.39 -24.62
CA LYS A 739 -13.02 0.88 -25.85
C LYS A 739 -14.36 0.23 -26.16
N SER A 740 -14.66 -0.93 -25.60
CA SER A 740 -15.93 -1.61 -25.84
C SER A 740 -17.09 -0.77 -25.30
N LYS A 741 -18.07 -0.48 -26.15
CA LYS A 741 -19.35 0.08 -25.69
C LYS A 741 -20.04 -1.00 -24.87
N ALA A 742 -20.47 -0.64 -23.65
CA ALA A 742 -21.25 -1.52 -22.79
C ALA A 742 -22.57 -1.91 -23.43
#